data_9245ecec3395b83f1bfe87af3ff22a7f
#
_entry.id   9245ecec3395b83f1bfe87af3ff22a7f
#
_cell.length_a   1.000
_cell.length_b   1.000
_cell.length_c   1.000
_cell.angle_alpha   90.00
_cell.angle_beta   90.00
_cell.angle_gamma   90.00
#
_symmetry.space_group_name_H-M   'P 1'
#
loop_
_entity.id
_entity.type
_entity.pdbx_description
1 polymer ?
#
loop_
_entity_poly.entity_id
_entity_poly.type
_entity_poly.pdbx_seq_one_letter_code
_entity_poly.pdbx_strand_id
1 'polypeptide(L)'
;MASRFRLPNGLTVVHEPNHTAPVVAFQLWVKVGSADEAPHEVGLAHLHEHMLFKGTARRGPGAIARSVEAHGGEINAWTSFDQTVYHVVMASRFAHEGLDVLADAVRNSAFDADELTREQEVVCEEIKRSLDMPSRRASKALFAGAYQQHPYGRPVIGFEADVRGHTREKVLSFYRTHYRPSNIVLSAVGDVTEVQVRGWAEALLGGDWGRPELPRHPRALEAPFASVRVALTVDEVKESWLHVAFQGPGVDHPDAPALDVLAMLVGQGDASRLSLEVKRKRALVKDVSAWSWTPKEPGLFAASLVVNQTSVEEAFEATLSVLATMTAAEVEPDELDTVKSLIESEAVYQRETVQGVARKLGSYESTMGGIEREAQYYEAIAQVTPARVREVAQRFITFDRAVVTGLLPAGSTFTEETARAVLKRVASARPAPLPARNVAPSKPIRMVGASGKAKEGLTVEKLPSGATLLVREERHVPLFAIRASVLGGLRAETPANNGVSLLLARTFTRGTAKHEPEQVSHLVDSLAGSLSALSGRGSMSLRAEFLSKHFERGFDLFAEVFNTPAFPEAEVRREQTQQLRELAARDDRPSLVAFELFAKTLFTQHPYRLSLSGEVASVEALTPEVLRAWHARLFDPSQLTLAVVGDVDTKAVLEAADRAFGTSRRKVEALHDVAPEPPITARREARRVLAKAQTHLVLGFPGGRFTDPWLRPLEVMTTLLSGQSGRLFMELRDKRSMAYSVSASSVEGVDPGFFAVTMATSPEKVPAALAGIREELQKLKDVPVPMDELVRAQRYLVGSQQIGLQRNGARAATMALDSLYGMGPERYRRYAEEIEAITPDDVQAVARRILDFDRETVVQVGP
;
A
#
# COMPACT_ATOMS: atom_id res chain seq x y z
N MET A 1 -12.13 23.05 9.25
CA MET A 1 -11.70 22.71 10.62
C MET A 1 -12.57 21.58 11.10
N ALA A 2 -11.95 20.62 11.78
CA ALA A 2 -12.69 19.52 12.37
C ALA A 2 -13.56 20.01 13.53
N SER A 3 -14.77 19.46 13.63
CA SER A 3 -15.70 19.68 14.74
C SER A 3 -15.89 18.38 15.52
N ARG A 4 -16.24 18.50 16.82
CA ARG A 4 -16.52 17.39 17.71
C ARG A 4 -17.82 17.64 18.47
N PHE A 5 -18.70 16.64 18.49
CA PHE A 5 -19.90 16.68 19.32
C PHE A 5 -20.22 15.28 19.85
N ARG A 6 -21.09 15.22 20.86
CA ARG A 6 -21.49 13.96 21.50
C ARG A 6 -23.00 13.80 21.43
N LEU A 7 -23.44 12.61 21.04
CA LEU A 7 -24.87 12.26 21.08
C LEU A 7 -25.35 12.02 22.52
N PRO A 8 -26.67 12.15 22.80
CA PRO A 8 -27.22 11.90 24.14
C PRO A 8 -26.89 10.52 24.71
N ASN A 9 -26.70 9.49 23.85
CA ASN A 9 -26.33 8.14 24.27
C ASN A 9 -24.84 7.95 24.53
N GLY A 10 -24.04 9.02 24.40
CA GLY A 10 -22.62 9.01 24.70
C GLY A 10 -21.69 8.74 23.52
N LEU A 11 -22.19 8.44 22.32
CA LEU A 11 -21.37 8.29 21.12
C LEU A 11 -20.74 9.63 20.75
N THR A 12 -19.43 9.60 20.48
CA THR A 12 -18.67 10.78 20.02
C THR A 12 -18.65 10.83 18.51
N VAL A 13 -18.87 12.01 17.92
CA VAL A 13 -18.74 12.24 16.48
C VAL A 13 -17.68 13.29 16.26
N VAL A 14 -16.74 12.99 15.37
CA VAL A 14 -15.77 13.96 14.82
C VAL A 14 -16.03 14.13 13.34
N HIS A 15 -16.05 15.37 12.85
CA HIS A 15 -16.40 15.68 11.48
C HIS A 15 -15.47 16.75 10.92
N GLU A 16 -15.00 16.54 9.68
CA GLU A 16 -14.30 17.57 8.91
C GLU A 16 -14.88 17.62 7.47
N PRO A 17 -15.48 18.74 7.06
CA PRO A 17 -15.98 18.90 5.70
C PRO A 17 -14.80 19.04 4.74
N ASN A 18 -14.84 18.30 3.64
CA ASN A 18 -13.86 18.34 2.56
C ASN A 18 -14.58 18.19 1.22
N HIS A 19 -14.73 19.32 0.51
CA HIS A 19 -15.46 19.39 -0.76
C HIS A 19 -14.53 19.33 -2.00
N THR A 20 -13.30 18.89 -1.85
CA THR A 20 -12.31 18.83 -2.96
C THR A 20 -12.60 17.69 -3.95
N ALA A 21 -13.26 16.65 -3.49
CA ALA A 21 -13.75 15.54 -4.30
C ALA A 21 -15.15 15.12 -3.79
N PRO A 22 -16.03 14.62 -4.66
CA PRO A 22 -17.39 14.21 -4.26
C PRO A 22 -17.38 12.83 -3.58
N VAL A 23 -16.60 12.70 -2.50
CA VAL A 23 -16.41 11.46 -1.74
C VAL A 23 -16.51 11.72 -0.25
N VAL A 24 -16.90 10.69 0.51
CA VAL A 24 -16.99 10.71 1.97
C VAL A 24 -16.39 9.42 2.54
N ALA A 25 -15.75 9.55 3.70
CA ALA A 25 -15.29 8.42 4.51
C ALA A 25 -16.02 8.46 5.87
N PHE A 26 -16.60 7.34 6.25
CA PHE A 26 -17.12 7.08 7.59
C PHE A 26 -16.32 5.98 8.25
N GLN A 27 -15.87 6.21 9.48
CA GLN A 27 -15.14 5.21 10.27
C GLN A 27 -15.76 5.13 11.66
N LEU A 28 -16.20 3.94 12.06
CA LEU A 28 -16.65 3.64 13.42
C LEU A 28 -15.50 2.99 14.19
N TRP A 29 -14.94 3.73 15.12
CA TRP A 29 -13.84 3.33 15.99
C TRP A 29 -14.40 2.77 17.29
N VAL A 30 -14.36 1.47 17.46
CA VAL A 30 -14.73 0.82 18.71
C VAL A 30 -13.47 0.73 19.58
N LYS A 31 -13.53 1.30 20.79
CA LYS A 31 -12.41 1.37 21.73
C LYS A 31 -12.21 0.01 22.43
N VAL A 32 -12.07 -1.05 21.62
CA VAL A 32 -11.81 -2.42 22.06
C VAL A 32 -10.96 -3.14 21.03
N GLY A 33 -9.95 -3.81 21.48
CA GLY A 33 -9.08 -4.66 20.66
C GLY A 33 -8.67 -5.92 21.40
N SER A 34 -7.69 -6.64 20.88
CA SER A 34 -7.26 -7.92 21.46
C SER A 34 -6.66 -7.78 22.87
N ALA A 35 -6.22 -6.59 23.25
CA ALA A 35 -5.71 -6.34 24.62
C ALA A 35 -6.83 -6.27 25.68
N ASP A 36 -8.08 -6.06 25.26
CA ASP A 36 -9.23 -6.04 26.16
C ASP A 36 -9.84 -7.44 26.40
N GLU A 37 -9.33 -8.46 25.71
CA GLU A 37 -9.79 -9.84 25.83
C GLU A 37 -9.32 -10.49 27.13
N ALA A 38 -10.23 -11.13 27.84
CA ALA A 38 -9.89 -12.03 28.94
C ALA A 38 -9.12 -13.26 28.42
N PRO A 39 -8.41 -14.01 29.28
CA PRO A 39 -7.64 -15.19 28.85
C PRO A 39 -8.46 -16.26 28.08
N HIS A 40 -9.78 -16.32 28.30
CA HIS A 40 -10.68 -17.26 27.63
C HIS A 40 -11.40 -16.66 26.41
N GLU A 41 -11.05 -15.41 26.03
CA GLU A 41 -11.63 -14.63 24.93
C GLU A 41 -10.64 -14.39 23.80
N VAL A 42 -9.44 -14.96 23.84
CA VAL A 42 -8.35 -14.70 22.89
C VAL A 42 -8.79 -14.92 21.45
N GLY A 43 -8.69 -13.88 20.61
CA GLY A 43 -9.10 -13.87 19.21
C GLY A 43 -10.55 -13.41 18.96
N LEU A 44 -11.33 -13.09 20.00
CA LEU A 44 -12.71 -12.63 19.84
C LEU A 44 -12.80 -11.27 19.15
N ALA A 45 -11.90 -10.34 19.43
CA ALA A 45 -11.93 -9.02 18.82
C ALA A 45 -11.80 -9.13 17.28
N HIS A 46 -10.89 -9.96 16.80
CA HIS A 46 -10.71 -10.21 15.38
C HIS A 46 -11.86 -11.02 14.77
N LEU A 47 -12.36 -12.04 15.46
CA LEU A 47 -13.52 -12.80 15.02
C LEU A 47 -14.78 -11.91 14.92
N HIS A 48 -14.94 -10.91 15.79
CA HIS A 48 -16.01 -9.91 15.69
C HIS A 48 -15.87 -9.05 14.44
N GLU A 49 -14.67 -8.66 14.08
CA GLU A 49 -14.41 -7.92 12.84
C GLU A 49 -15.02 -8.68 11.64
N HIS A 50 -14.73 -9.98 11.52
CA HIS A 50 -15.27 -10.82 10.46
C HIS A 50 -16.80 -10.96 10.55
N MET A 51 -17.32 -11.23 11.74
CA MET A 51 -18.73 -11.53 11.95
C MET A 51 -19.66 -10.35 11.72
N LEU A 52 -19.19 -9.09 11.89
CA LEU A 52 -20.02 -7.93 11.62
C LEU A 52 -20.45 -7.80 10.15
N PHE A 53 -19.68 -8.38 9.23
CA PHE A 53 -20.01 -8.38 7.79
C PHE A 53 -20.95 -9.55 7.39
N LYS A 54 -21.24 -10.47 8.30
CA LYS A 54 -22.03 -11.68 8.01
C LYS A 54 -23.54 -11.52 8.14
N GLY A 55 -24.01 -10.31 8.40
CA GLY A 55 -25.41 -9.94 8.27
C GLY A 55 -26.05 -9.42 9.54
N THR A 56 -27.17 -8.80 9.32
CA THR A 56 -28.09 -8.25 10.31
C THR A 56 -29.51 -8.79 10.05
N ALA A 57 -30.47 -8.44 10.89
CA ALA A 57 -31.87 -8.75 10.60
C ALA A 57 -32.40 -8.08 9.30
N ARG A 58 -31.80 -6.96 8.89
CA ARG A 58 -32.16 -6.22 7.66
C ARG A 58 -31.41 -6.68 6.43
N ARG A 59 -30.20 -7.16 6.62
CA ARG A 59 -29.23 -7.49 5.56
C ARG A 59 -28.68 -8.89 5.80
N GLY A 60 -29.07 -9.86 4.99
CA GLY A 60 -28.54 -11.23 5.06
C GLY A 60 -27.05 -11.32 4.72
N PRO A 61 -26.44 -12.52 4.83
CA PRO A 61 -25.04 -12.75 4.51
C PRO A 61 -24.63 -12.22 3.13
N GLY A 62 -23.49 -11.53 3.07
CA GLY A 62 -22.99 -10.88 1.85
C GLY A 62 -23.74 -9.62 1.42
N ALA A 63 -24.90 -9.31 1.98
CA ALA A 63 -25.67 -8.13 1.59
C ALA A 63 -25.03 -6.81 2.04
N ILE A 64 -24.25 -6.82 3.14
CA ILE A 64 -23.54 -5.63 3.64
C ILE A 64 -22.54 -5.14 2.60
N ALA A 65 -21.59 -5.98 2.18
CA ALA A 65 -20.60 -5.63 1.16
C ALA A 65 -21.27 -5.27 -0.17
N ARG A 66 -22.24 -6.09 -0.63
CA ARG A 66 -23.00 -5.80 -1.86
C ARG A 66 -23.72 -4.45 -1.82
N SER A 67 -24.26 -4.06 -0.67
CA SER A 67 -24.94 -2.76 -0.55
C SER A 67 -23.99 -1.59 -0.75
N VAL A 68 -22.75 -1.67 -0.24
CA VAL A 68 -21.74 -0.63 -0.42
C VAL A 68 -21.19 -0.63 -1.84
N GLU A 69 -20.83 -1.80 -2.38
CA GLU A 69 -20.36 -1.96 -3.77
C GLU A 69 -21.42 -1.49 -4.79
N ALA A 70 -22.71 -1.75 -4.53
CA ALA A 70 -23.81 -1.28 -5.38
C ALA A 70 -23.94 0.25 -5.45
N HIS A 71 -23.32 0.97 -4.53
CA HIS A 71 -23.24 2.43 -4.52
C HIS A 71 -21.85 2.95 -4.85
N GLY A 72 -20.96 2.09 -5.39
CA GLY A 72 -19.62 2.47 -5.79
C GLY A 72 -18.67 2.75 -4.63
N GLY A 73 -18.93 2.16 -3.46
CA GLY A 73 -18.13 2.32 -2.26
C GLY A 73 -17.21 1.14 -1.99
N GLU A 74 -16.29 1.38 -1.07
CA GLU A 74 -15.40 0.39 -0.47
C GLU A 74 -15.73 0.25 1.01
N ILE A 75 -15.86 -0.99 1.50
CA ILE A 75 -16.06 -1.29 2.92
C ILE A 75 -14.97 -2.22 3.40
N ASN A 76 -14.39 -1.94 4.55
CA ASN A 76 -13.39 -2.79 5.18
C ASN A 76 -13.33 -2.55 6.68
N ALA A 77 -12.52 -3.35 7.40
CA ALA A 77 -12.26 -3.20 8.81
C ALA A 77 -10.82 -3.61 9.15
N TRP A 78 -10.40 -3.29 10.37
CA TRP A 78 -9.18 -3.84 10.96
C TRP A 78 -9.29 -3.89 12.47
N THR A 79 -8.64 -4.88 13.05
CA THR A 79 -8.48 -5.04 14.50
C THR A 79 -7.02 -4.84 14.89
N SER A 80 -6.79 -4.13 15.98
CA SER A 80 -5.49 -3.97 16.62
C SER A 80 -5.55 -4.39 18.08
N PHE A 81 -4.49 -4.12 18.83
CA PHE A 81 -4.48 -4.39 20.26
C PHE A 81 -5.51 -3.55 21.05
N ASP A 82 -5.69 -2.27 20.67
CA ASP A 82 -6.44 -1.29 21.46
C ASP A 82 -7.78 -0.90 20.83
N GLN A 83 -8.03 -1.26 19.58
CA GLN A 83 -9.22 -0.81 18.83
C GLN A 83 -9.59 -1.74 17.68
N THR A 84 -10.88 -1.74 17.34
CA THR A 84 -11.43 -2.32 16.11
C THR A 84 -12.13 -1.23 15.33
N VAL A 85 -11.87 -1.12 14.04
CA VAL A 85 -12.38 -0.03 13.19
C VAL A 85 -13.09 -0.59 11.97
N TYR A 86 -14.30 -0.11 11.73
CA TYR A 86 -15.10 -0.42 10.55
C TYR A 86 -15.24 0.83 9.71
N HIS A 87 -15.02 0.75 8.41
CA HIS A 87 -15.05 1.94 7.58
C HIS A 87 -15.67 1.73 6.21
N VAL A 88 -16.25 2.80 5.70
CA VAL A 88 -16.77 2.91 4.35
C VAL A 88 -16.21 4.17 3.70
N VAL A 89 -15.81 4.07 2.43
CA VAL A 89 -15.46 5.22 1.58
C VAL A 89 -16.31 5.12 0.33
N MET A 90 -16.98 6.21 -0.05
CA MET A 90 -17.87 6.19 -1.20
C MET A 90 -18.17 7.58 -1.76
N ALA A 91 -18.84 7.64 -2.91
CA ALA A 91 -19.32 8.89 -3.46
C ALA A 91 -20.31 9.58 -2.49
N SER A 92 -20.16 10.90 -2.30
CA SER A 92 -20.94 11.69 -1.32
C SER A 92 -22.46 11.66 -1.57
N ARG A 93 -22.89 11.48 -2.84
CA ARG A 93 -24.31 11.31 -3.20
C ARG A 93 -24.98 10.09 -2.54
N PHE A 94 -24.19 9.13 -2.06
CA PHE A 94 -24.65 7.91 -1.37
C PHE A 94 -24.19 7.86 0.10
N ALA A 95 -23.81 8.99 0.65
CA ALA A 95 -23.26 9.08 2.00
C ALA A 95 -24.20 8.51 3.08
N HIS A 96 -25.50 8.81 2.97
CA HIS A 96 -26.51 8.29 3.91
C HIS A 96 -26.58 6.77 3.91
N GLU A 97 -26.60 6.17 2.71
CA GLU A 97 -26.65 4.72 2.52
C GLU A 97 -25.38 4.03 3.09
N GLY A 98 -24.22 4.61 2.87
CA GLY A 98 -22.97 4.10 3.45
C GLY A 98 -22.95 4.12 4.95
N LEU A 99 -23.40 5.22 5.57
CA LEU A 99 -23.49 5.30 7.02
C LEU A 99 -24.59 4.37 7.57
N ASP A 100 -25.74 4.20 6.88
CA ASP A 100 -26.80 3.27 7.30
C ASP A 100 -26.31 1.81 7.28
N VAL A 101 -25.54 1.42 6.24
CA VAL A 101 -24.95 0.06 6.19
C VAL A 101 -23.96 -0.15 7.32
N LEU A 102 -23.07 0.80 7.55
CA LEU A 102 -22.06 0.72 8.59
C LEU A 102 -22.67 0.73 10.00
N ALA A 103 -23.64 1.58 10.23
CA ALA A 103 -24.38 1.68 11.49
C ALA A 103 -25.17 0.40 11.79
N ASP A 104 -25.86 -0.16 10.78
CA ASP A 104 -26.62 -1.39 10.92
C ASP A 104 -25.70 -2.58 11.24
N ALA A 105 -24.57 -2.70 10.55
CA ALA A 105 -23.57 -3.74 10.82
C ALA A 105 -23.05 -3.67 12.27
N VAL A 106 -22.64 -2.48 12.75
CA VAL A 106 -22.06 -2.32 14.10
C VAL A 106 -23.13 -2.42 15.21
N ARG A 107 -24.34 -1.95 14.96
CA ARG A 107 -25.41 -1.92 15.96
C ARG A 107 -26.21 -3.21 16.04
N ASN A 108 -26.51 -3.84 14.91
CA ASN A 108 -27.54 -4.86 14.76
C ASN A 108 -27.04 -6.21 14.21
N SER A 109 -25.70 -6.50 14.30
CA SER A 109 -25.17 -7.77 13.82
C SER A 109 -25.88 -8.97 14.42
N ALA A 110 -26.24 -9.95 13.58
CA ALA A 110 -27.06 -11.10 13.97
C ALA A 110 -26.24 -12.22 14.65
N PHE A 111 -24.95 -12.32 14.32
CA PHE A 111 -24.07 -13.40 14.76
C PHE A 111 -24.73 -14.79 14.58
N ASP A 112 -25.13 -15.07 13.33
CA ASP A 112 -25.71 -16.34 12.97
C ASP A 112 -24.76 -17.49 13.31
N ALA A 113 -25.29 -18.62 13.80
CA ALA A 113 -24.46 -19.74 14.28
C ALA A 113 -23.74 -20.49 13.15
N ASP A 114 -24.39 -20.61 11.98
CA ASP A 114 -23.79 -21.29 10.83
C ASP A 114 -22.71 -20.40 10.20
N GLU A 115 -22.97 -19.09 10.09
CA GLU A 115 -21.95 -18.13 9.66
C GLU A 115 -20.76 -18.07 10.63
N LEU A 116 -20.99 -18.15 11.94
CA LEU A 116 -19.92 -18.21 12.94
C LEU A 116 -19.01 -19.43 12.70
N THR A 117 -19.60 -20.60 12.49
CA THR A 117 -18.84 -21.82 12.21
C THR A 117 -17.99 -21.68 10.94
N ARG A 118 -18.56 -21.09 9.88
CA ARG A 118 -17.81 -20.84 8.63
C ARG A 118 -16.67 -19.86 8.83
N GLU A 119 -16.92 -18.77 9.56
CA GLU A 119 -15.89 -17.75 9.78
C GLU A 119 -14.78 -18.21 10.72
N GLN A 120 -15.08 -19.08 11.67
CA GLN A 120 -14.02 -19.72 12.46
C GLN A 120 -13.06 -20.51 11.58
N GLU A 121 -13.56 -21.25 10.57
CA GLU A 121 -12.69 -21.92 9.59
C GLU A 121 -11.88 -20.93 8.75
N VAL A 122 -12.48 -19.83 8.30
CA VAL A 122 -11.79 -18.77 7.54
C VAL A 122 -10.66 -18.16 8.39
N VAL A 123 -10.92 -17.81 9.64
CA VAL A 123 -9.91 -17.25 10.54
C VAL A 123 -8.80 -18.28 10.84
N CYS A 124 -9.13 -19.58 11.00
CA CYS A 124 -8.14 -20.62 11.15
C CYS A 124 -7.23 -20.77 9.92
N GLU A 125 -7.78 -20.66 8.70
CA GLU A 125 -6.98 -20.64 7.49
C GLU A 125 -6.10 -19.38 7.39
N GLU A 126 -6.58 -18.23 7.87
CA GLU A 126 -5.78 -17.01 7.97
C GLU A 126 -4.62 -17.15 8.97
N ILE A 127 -4.86 -17.81 10.11
CA ILE A 127 -3.81 -18.14 11.08
C ILE A 127 -2.72 -18.99 10.41
N LYS A 128 -3.10 -20.06 9.68
CA LYS A 128 -2.15 -20.92 8.97
C LYS A 128 -1.36 -20.14 7.92
N ARG A 129 -2.03 -19.32 7.10
CA ARG A 129 -1.37 -18.46 6.13
C ARG A 129 -0.40 -17.47 6.79
N SER A 130 -0.75 -16.94 7.96
CA SER A 130 0.13 -16.07 8.74
C SER A 130 1.37 -16.82 9.25
N LEU A 131 1.23 -18.10 9.60
CA LEU A 131 2.35 -18.96 10.01
C LEU A 131 3.27 -19.33 8.83
N ASP A 132 2.80 -19.31 7.59
CA ASP A 132 3.62 -19.53 6.40
C ASP A 132 4.54 -18.35 6.06
N MET A 133 4.30 -17.19 6.68
CA MET A 133 5.06 -15.96 6.42
C MET A 133 6.13 -15.73 7.50
N PRO A 134 7.46 -15.83 7.17
CA PRO A 134 8.53 -15.63 8.14
C PRO A 134 8.46 -14.29 8.90
N SER A 135 8.14 -13.20 8.20
CA SER A 135 7.99 -11.88 8.81
C SER A 135 6.90 -11.83 9.89
N ARG A 136 5.77 -12.50 9.65
CA ARG A 136 4.66 -12.58 10.63
C ARG A 136 5.05 -13.41 11.84
N ARG A 137 5.73 -14.56 11.63
CA ARG A 137 6.24 -15.39 12.72
C ARG A 137 7.27 -14.65 13.57
N ALA A 138 8.21 -13.95 12.94
CA ALA A 138 9.22 -13.16 13.62
C ALA A 138 8.60 -12.04 14.48
N SER A 139 7.63 -11.30 13.93
CA SER A 139 6.89 -10.27 14.67
C SER A 139 6.12 -10.87 15.86
N LYS A 140 5.42 -11.99 15.66
CA LYS A 140 4.73 -12.70 16.74
C LYS A 140 5.69 -13.12 17.86
N ALA A 141 6.87 -13.65 17.49
CA ALA A 141 7.90 -14.03 18.46
C ALA A 141 8.42 -12.82 19.25
N LEU A 142 8.58 -11.66 18.60
CA LEU A 142 8.99 -10.42 19.27
C LEU A 142 7.98 -10.00 20.34
N PHE A 143 6.70 -9.89 19.99
CA PHE A 143 5.68 -9.47 20.95
C PHE A 143 5.52 -10.46 22.10
N ALA A 144 5.55 -11.77 21.82
CA ALA A 144 5.51 -12.80 22.86
C ALA A 144 6.75 -12.78 23.78
N GLY A 145 7.93 -12.44 23.26
CA GLY A 145 9.16 -12.28 24.03
C GLY A 145 9.18 -11.02 24.89
N ALA A 146 8.62 -9.93 24.36
CA ALA A 146 8.58 -8.63 25.03
C ALA A 146 7.51 -8.59 26.15
N TYR A 147 6.32 -9.12 25.89
CA TYR A 147 5.18 -9.07 26.82
C TYR A 147 4.85 -10.46 27.36
N GLN A 148 5.26 -10.72 28.60
CA GLN A 148 5.03 -12.02 29.25
C GLN A 148 3.73 -12.06 30.06
N GLN A 149 3.25 -10.90 30.50
CA GLN A 149 2.04 -10.74 31.31
C GLN A 149 0.98 -9.91 30.59
N HIS A 150 1.39 -8.85 29.92
CA HIS A 150 0.47 -7.95 29.22
C HIS A 150 -0.14 -8.62 27.99
N PRO A 151 -1.44 -8.37 27.70
CA PRO A 151 -2.14 -8.93 26.53
C PRO A 151 -1.48 -8.65 25.17
N TYR A 152 -0.61 -7.63 25.05
CA TYR A 152 0.15 -7.39 23.81
C TYR A 152 1.08 -8.55 23.40
N GLY A 153 1.39 -9.47 24.31
CA GLY A 153 2.13 -10.70 23.98
C GLY A 153 1.31 -11.73 23.21
N ARG A 154 0.00 -11.57 23.13
CA ARG A 154 -0.90 -12.50 22.41
C ARG A 154 -1.13 -11.99 20.97
N PRO A 155 -1.23 -12.88 19.98
CA PRO A 155 -1.55 -12.46 18.63
C PRO A 155 -2.97 -11.89 18.53
N VAL A 156 -3.16 -10.80 17.82
CA VAL A 156 -4.49 -10.17 17.62
C VAL A 156 -5.51 -11.15 17.03
N ILE A 157 -5.08 -12.00 16.09
CA ILE A 157 -5.94 -13.02 15.47
C ILE A 157 -6.29 -14.20 16.40
N GLY A 158 -5.61 -14.30 17.54
CA GLY A 158 -5.76 -15.43 18.48
C GLY A 158 -5.00 -16.68 18.07
N PHE A 159 -5.32 -17.79 18.75
CA PHE A 159 -4.80 -19.12 18.44
C PHE A 159 -5.92 -20.00 17.88
N GLU A 160 -5.59 -20.95 17.00
CA GLU A 160 -6.57 -21.81 16.32
C GLU A 160 -7.51 -22.52 17.30
N ALA A 161 -6.95 -23.05 18.41
CA ALA A 161 -7.74 -23.75 19.42
C ALA A 161 -8.76 -22.85 20.12
N ASP A 162 -8.38 -21.58 20.42
CA ASP A 162 -9.28 -20.61 21.05
C ASP A 162 -10.39 -20.16 20.08
N VAL A 163 -10.02 -19.84 18.83
CA VAL A 163 -10.96 -19.42 17.79
C VAL A 163 -12.02 -20.50 17.55
N ARG A 164 -11.62 -21.79 17.43
CA ARG A 164 -12.55 -22.92 17.28
C ARG A 164 -13.43 -23.13 18.51
N GLY A 165 -12.95 -22.77 19.71
CA GLY A 165 -13.65 -22.92 20.98
C GLY A 165 -14.64 -21.80 21.30
N HIS A 166 -14.75 -20.75 20.47
CA HIS A 166 -15.69 -19.66 20.75
C HIS A 166 -17.11 -20.03 20.38
N THR A 167 -18.00 -20.02 21.38
CA THR A 167 -19.43 -20.23 21.18
C THR A 167 -20.12 -18.92 20.84
N ARG A 168 -21.30 -19.01 20.23
CA ARG A 168 -22.12 -17.83 19.91
C ARG A 168 -22.44 -16.98 21.16
N GLU A 169 -22.63 -17.62 22.31
CA GLU A 169 -22.90 -16.93 23.58
C GLU A 169 -21.71 -16.06 24.00
N LYS A 170 -20.47 -16.57 23.85
CA LYS A 170 -19.24 -15.78 24.13
C LYS A 170 -19.15 -14.59 23.19
N VAL A 171 -19.36 -14.82 21.87
CA VAL A 171 -19.36 -13.77 20.85
C VAL A 171 -20.39 -12.69 21.20
N LEU A 172 -21.61 -13.05 21.54
CA LEU A 172 -22.67 -12.10 21.93
C LEU A 172 -22.34 -11.38 23.24
N SER A 173 -21.72 -12.06 24.21
CA SER A 173 -21.31 -11.44 25.48
C SER A 173 -20.29 -10.34 25.25
N PHE A 174 -19.23 -10.62 24.47
CA PHE A 174 -18.20 -9.66 24.10
C PHE A 174 -18.79 -8.46 23.33
N TYR A 175 -19.67 -8.73 22.37
CA TYR A 175 -20.36 -7.68 21.61
C TYR A 175 -21.16 -6.75 22.52
N ARG A 176 -21.98 -7.27 23.44
CA ARG A 176 -22.79 -6.49 24.36
C ARG A 176 -21.95 -5.67 25.33
N THR A 177 -20.80 -6.20 25.73
CA THR A 177 -19.88 -5.53 26.65
C THR A 177 -19.18 -4.34 26.01
N HIS A 178 -18.70 -4.50 24.77
CA HIS A 178 -17.78 -3.55 24.16
C HIS A 178 -18.41 -2.65 23.10
N TYR A 179 -19.39 -3.14 22.33
CA TYR A 179 -20.02 -2.40 21.23
C TYR A 179 -21.21 -1.57 21.73
N ARG A 180 -20.94 -0.52 22.47
CA ARG A 180 -21.92 0.41 23.03
C ARG A 180 -21.59 1.85 22.63
N PRO A 181 -22.57 2.77 22.54
CA PRO A 181 -22.39 4.12 22.06
C PRO A 181 -21.25 4.88 22.75
N SER A 182 -21.15 4.83 24.07
CA SER A 182 -20.10 5.53 24.85
C SER A 182 -18.67 5.04 24.54
N ASN A 183 -18.55 3.84 23.94
CA ASN A 183 -17.28 3.23 23.54
C ASN A 183 -16.94 3.39 22.05
N ILE A 184 -17.75 4.17 21.31
CA ILE A 184 -17.60 4.32 19.86
C ILE A 184 -17.37 5.79 19.50
N VAL A 185 -16.48 6.00 18.56
CA VAL A 185 -16.26 7.27 17.87
C VAL A 185 -16.64 7.09 16.40
N LEU A 186 -17.53 7.95 15.90
CA LEU A 186 -17.77 8.11 14.48
C LEU A 186 -16.85 9.21 13.94
N SER A 187 -15.95 8.88 13.03
CA SER A 187 -15.22 9.85 12.23
C SER A 187 -15.86 9.97 10.85
N ALA A 188 -16.32 11.18 10.48
CA ALA A 188 -17.00 11.47 9.24
C ALA A 188 -16.25 12.60 8.50
N VAL A 189 -15.67 12.31 7.34
CA VAL A 189 -14.86 13.28 6.59
C VAL A 189 -15.22 13.23 5.11
N GLY A 190 -15.41 14.37 4.49
CA GLY A 190 -15.65 14.46 3.06
C GLY A 190 -16.69 15.50 2.66
N ASP A 191 -17.26 15.29 1.47
CA ASP A 191 -18.22 16.20 0.86
C ASP A 191 -19.62 16.00 1.48
N VAL A 192 -19.71 16.30 2.78
CA VAL A 192 -20.91 16.29 3.60
C VAL A 192 -20.86 17.41 4.62
N THR A 193 -22.00 17.94 5.01
CA THR A 193 -22.10 19.02 5.99
C THR A 193 -22.26 18.47 7.41
N GLU A 194 -21.88 19.24 8.43
CA GLU A 194 -22.08 18.87 9.84
C GLU A 194 -23.56 18.59 10.16
N VAL A 195 -24.47 19.38 9.60
CA VAL A 195 -25.91 19.23 9.79
C VAL A 195 -26.39 17.86 9.28
N GLN A 196 -25.92 17.45 8.11
CA GLN A 196 -26.24 16.12 7.56
C GLN A 196 -25.67 15.01 8.45
N VAL A 197 -24.38 15.08 8.79
CA VAL A 197 -23.73 14.07 9.64
C VAL A 197 -24.41 13.97 11.01
N ARG A 198 -24.75 15.07 11.63
CA ARG A 198 -25.46 15.11 12.92
C ARG A 198 -26.83 14.44 12.81
N GLY A 199 -27.65 14.83 11.83
CA GLY A 199 -28.97 14.24 11.63
C GLY A 199 -28.93 12.75 11.36
N TRP A 200 -27.99 12.30 10.52
CA TRP A 200 -27.83 10.88 10.23
C TRP A 200 -27.29 10.10 11.43
N ALA A 201 -26.31 10.64 12.16
CA ALA A 201 -25.78 9.99 13.36
C ALA A 201 -26.86 9.87 14.45
N GLU A 202 -27.69 10.88 14.67
CA GLU A 202 -28.82 10.84 15.60
C GLU A 202 -29.87 9.78 15.19
N ALA A 203 -30.20 9.71 13.90
CA ALA A 203 -31.19 8.76 13.38
C ALA A 203 -30.69 7.30 13.41
N LEU A 204 -29.45 7.04 13.03
CA LEU A 204 -28.92 5.69 12.82
C LEU A 204 -28.19 5.12 14.05
N LEU A 205 -27.47 5.96 14.78
CA LEU A 205 -26.62 5.58 15.92
C LEU A 205 -27.12 6.14 17.26
N GLY A 206 -28.14 7.00 17.24
CA GLY A 206 -28.78 7.56 18.45
C GLY A 206 -29.63 6.55 19.21
N GLY A 207 -30.28 7.05 20.25
CA GLY A 207 -31.16 6.26 21.11
C GLY A 207 -30.42 5.29 22.04
N ASP A 208 -31.18 4.57 22.85
CA ASP A 208 -30.65 3.51 23.71
C ASP A 208 -30.46 2.22 22.92
N TRP A 209 -29.28 1.60 23.02
CA TRP A 209 -28.98 0.32 22.39
C TRP A 209 -29.29 -0.87 23.28
N GLY A 210 -29.83 -0.63 24.49
CA GLY A 210 -30.17 -1.68 25.48
C GLY A 210 -28.89 -2.40 26.00
N ARG A 211 -27.74 -1.71 26.03
CA ARG A 211 -26.45 -2.27 26.44
C ARG A 211 -25.95 -1.54 27.68
N PRO A 212 -26.06 -2.13 28.86
CA PRO A 212 -25.62 -1.51 30.10
C PRO A 212 -24.10 -1.34 30.13
N GLU A 213 -23.62 -0.40 30.92
CA GLU A 213 -22.22 -0.29 31.22
C GLU A 213 -21.72 -1.47 32.07
N LEU A 214 -20.92 -2.33 31.47
CA LEU A 214 -20.29 -3.44 32.17
C LEU A 214 -18.82 -3.11 32.45
N PRO A 215 -18.27 -3.54 33.62
CA PRO A 215 -16.88 -3.35 33.93
C PRO A 215 -16.02 -4.11 32.93
N ARG A 216 -14.95 -3.47 32.45
CA ARG A 216 -13.94 -4.16 31.61
C ARG A 216 -13.01 -4.97 32.49
N HIS A 217 -12.48 -6.05 31.94
CA HIS A 217 -11.37 -6.75 32.57
C HIS A 217 -10.17 -5.81 32.66
N PRO A 218 -9.52 -5.69 33.82
CA PRO A 218 -8.29 -4.94 33.95
C PRO A 218 -7.19 -5.64 33.14
N ARG A 219 -6.43 -4.87 32.36
CA ARG A 219 -5.26 -5.40 31.65
C ARG A 219 -4.15 -5.70 32.68
N ALA A 220 -3.51 -6.84 32.57
CA ALA A 220 -2.31 -7.14 33.34
C ALA A 220 -1.18 -6.19 32.92
N LEU A 221 -0.51 -5.57 33.85
CA LEU A 221 0.61 -4.68 33.56
C LEU A 221 1.86 -5.51 33.25
N GLU A 222 2.61 -5.13 32.22
CA GLU A 222 3.95 -5.67 32.00
C GLU A 222 4.95 -5.02 32.94
N ALA A 223 5.72 -5.83 33.65
CA ALA A 223 6.79 -5.32 34.49
C ALA A 223 7.94 -4.73 33.62
N PRO A 224 8.67 -3.73 34.12
CA PRO A 224 9.88 -3.24 33.45
C PRO A 224 10.85 -4.40 33.15
N PHE A 225 11.46 -4.39 31.99
CA PHE A 225 12.44 -5.42 31.63
C PHE A 225 13.60 -5.39 32.63
N ALA A 226 13.82 -6.50 33.32
CA ALA A 226 14.82 -6.60 34.37
C ALA A 226 16.18 -7.13 33.90
N SER A 227 16.21 -7.85 32.78
CA SER A 227 17.42 -8.46 32.20
C SER A 227 17.21 -8.74 30.71
N VAL A 228 18.31 -9.07 30.04
CA VAL A 228 18.29 -9.51 28.64
C VAL A 228 17.45 -10.80 28.49
N ARG A 229 16.48 -10.77 27.57
CA ARG A 229 15.70 -11.93 27.14
C ARG A 229 16.13 -12.29 25.73
N VAL A 230 16.41 -13.57 25.46
CA VAL A 230 16.77 -14.04 24.12
C VAL A 230 15.90 -15.26 23.79
N ALA A 231 15.26 -15.24 22.65
CA ALA A 231 14.45 -16.33 22.13
C ALA A 231 14.73 -16.52 20.63
N LEU A 232 15.55 -17.51 20.31
CA LEU A 232 15.93 -17.85 18.95
C LEU A 232 15.30 -19.19 18.57
N THR A 233 14.65 -19.25 17.42
CA THR A 233 14.00 -20.47 16.90
C THR A 233 14.65 -20.84 15.57
N VAL A 234 15.10 -22.10 15.44
CA VAL A 234 15.51 -22.65 14.14
C VAL A 234 14.25 -23.11 13.40
N ASP A 235 14.09 -22.66 12.17
CA ASP A 235 12.89 -22.85 11.38
C ASP A 235 13.22 -23.07 9.89
N GLU A 236 12.24 -23.51 9.10
CA GLU A 236 12.34 -23.64 7.65
C GLU A 236 12.29 -22.28 6.95
N VAL A 237 13.34 -21.50 7.14
CA VAL A 237 13.51 -20.18 6.51
C VAL A 237 14.84 -20.14 5.75
N LYS A 238 14.90 -19.33 4.69
CA LYS A 238 16.14 -19.14 3.89
C LYS A 238 17.04 -18.05 4.47
N GLU A 239 16.46 -17.11 5.22
CA GLU A 239 17.13 -15.93 5.76
C GLU A 239 16.89 -15.86 7.27
N SER A 240 17.81 -15.24 7.99
CA SER A 240 17.65 -14.95 9.41
C SER A 240 16.82 -13.70 9.62
N TRP A 241 15.77 -13.80 10.41
CA TRP A 241 14.89 -12.69 10.80
C TRP A 241 15.15 -12.39 12.27
N LEU A 242 15.72 -11.24 12.56
CA LEU A 242 16.09 -10.85 13.91
C LEU A 242 15.38 -9.56 14.33
N HIS A 243 15.02 -9.50 15.60
CA HIS A 243 14.56 -8.28 16.26
C HIS A 243 15.35 -8.05 17.54
N VAL A 244 15.69 -6.80 17.80
CA VAL A 244 16.11 -6.34 19.12
C VAL A 244 15.17 -5.25 19.57
N ALA A 245 14.57 -5.41 20.74
CA ALA A 245 13.60 -4.46 21.28
C ALA A 245 13.94 -4.04 22.71
N PHE A 246 13.54 -2.83 23.01
CA PHE A 246 13.66 -2.18 24.32
C PHE A 246 12.26 -1.71 24.72
N GLN A 247 11.95 -1.73 26.01
CA GLN A 247 10.68 -1.24 26.50
C GLN A 247 10.55 0.27 26.24
N GLY A 248 9.49 0.66 25.53
CA GLY A 248 9.14 2.03 25.22
C GLY A 248 7.98 2.56 26.06
N PRO A 249 7.66 3.84 25.92
CA PRO A 249 6.52 4.46 26.61
C PRO A 249 5.19 4.16 25.92
N GLY A 250 4.10 4.47 26.61
CA GLY A 250 2.78 4.60 26.00
C GLY A 250 2.59 5.95 25.30
N VAL A 251 1.50 6.07 24.53
CA VAL A 251 1.22 7.23 23.65
C VAL A 251 1.08 8.57 24.38
N ASP A 252 0.64 8.56 25.64
CA ASP A 252 0.47 9.79 26.45
C ASP A 252 1.78 10.24 27.13
N HIS A 253 2.86 9.50 26.95
CA HIS A 253 4.14 9.83 27.60
C HIS A 253 4.84 11.01 26.88
N PRO A 254 5.40 11.99 27.64
CA PRO A 254 6.04 13.17 27.04
C PRO A 254 7.29 12.87 26.19
N ASP A 255 7.87 11.67 26.32
CA ASP A 255 9.00 11.22 25.49
C ASP A 255 8.57 10.57 24.17
N ALA A 256 7.31 10.22 23.97
CA ALA A 256 6.86 9.52 22.76
C ALA A 256 7.21 10.29 21.47
N PRO A 257 7.00 11.61 21.35
CA PRO A 257 7.41 12.35 20.15
C PRO A 257 8.91 12.31 19.87
N ALA A 258 9.74 12.41 20.91
CA ALA A 258 11.19 12.36 20.74
C ALA A 258 11.69 10.94 20.41
N LEU A 259 10.98 9.90 20.87
CA LEU A 259 11.26 8.51 20.53
C LEU A 259 10.90 8.22 19.06
N ASP A 260 9.84 8.81 18.53
CA ASP A 260 9.48 8.72 17.11
C ASP A 260 10.53 9.40 16.23
N VAL A 261 11.04 10.57 16.65
CA VAL A 261 12.17 11.22 15.98
C VAL A 261 13.42 10.33 15.99
N LEU A 262 13.74 9.71 17.13
CA LEU A 262 14.85 8.77 17.23
C LEU A 262 14.69 7.57 16.30
N ALA A 263 13.50 6.97 16.22
CA ALA A 263 13.21 5.85 15.33
C ALA A 263 13.39 6.21 13.85
N MET A 264 12.94 7.39 13.46
CA MET A 264 13.09 7.91 12.11
C MET A 264 14.57 8.13 11.75
N LEU A 265 15.32 8.80 12.61
CA LEU A 265 16.77 9.03 12.44
C LEU A 265 17.55 7.73 12.26
N VAL A 266 17.21 6.73 13.08
CA VAL A 266 17.95 5.46 13.11
C VAL A 266 17.60 4.57 11.96
N GLY A 267 16.31 4.38 11.64
CA GLY A 267 15.93 3.24 10.80
C GLY A 267 14.78 3.43 9.82
N GLN A 268 14.33 4.66 9.54
CA GLN A 268 13.29 4.87 8.55
C GLN A 268 13.82 5.67 7.35
N GLY A 269 13.59 5.13 6.15
CA GLY A 269 14.06 5.71 4.90
C GLY A 269 15.47 5.28 4.48
N ASP A 270 15.79 5.54 3.22
CA ASP A 270 17.05 5.15 2.58
C ASP A 270 18.26 5.92 3.14
N ALA A 271 18.05 7.12 3.69
CA ALA A 271 19.07 7.94 4.31
C ALA A 271 19.20 7.72 5.83
N SER A 272 18.45 6.82 6.44
CA SER A 272 18.58 6.49 7.86
C SER A 272 19.94 5.86 8.20
N ARG A 273 20.36 6.00 9.45
CA ARG A 273 21.69 5.54 9.89
C ARG A 273 21.89 4.04 9.69
N LEU A 274 20.90 3.20 10.00
CA LEU A 274 20.97 1.76 9.76
C LEU A 274 21.03 1.43 8.27
N SER A 275 20.23 2.11 7.46
CA SER A 275 20.23 1.91 6.02
C SER A 275 21.60 2.23 5.40
N LEU A 276 22.21 3.33 5.80
CA LEU A 276 23.52 3.73 5.27
C LEU A 276 24.66 2.86 5.80
N GLU A 277 24.75 2.65 7.12
CA GLU A 277 25.91 1.99 7.72
C GLU A 277 25.87 0.47 7.58
N VAL A 278 24.70 -0.15 7.77
CA VAL A 278 24.58 -1.62 7.82
C VAL A 278 24.21 -2.21 6.46
N LYS A 279 23.25 -1.57 5.75
CA LYS A 279 22.74 -2.09 4.48
C LYS A 279 23.61 -1.65 3.28
N ARG A 280 23.91 -0.35 3.17
CA ARG A 280 24.63 0.17 1.98
C ARG A 280 26.12 0.04 2.07
N LYS A 281 26.76 0.57 3.12
CA LYS A 281 28.24 0.57 3.23
C LYS A 281 28.82 -0.81 3.50
N ARG A 282 28.20 -1.57 4.40
CA ARG A 282 28.73 -2.88 4.81
C ARG A 282 28.04 -4.06 4.12
N ALA A 283 26.91 -3.85 3.45
CA ALA A 283 26.12 -4.86 2.74
C ALA A 283 25.80 -6.13 3.57
N LEU A 284 25.63 -5.98 4.90
CA LEU A 284 25.45 -7.08 5.85
C LEU A 284 24.03 -7.61 5.88
N VAL A 285 23.06 -6.80 5.50
CA VAL A 285 21.62 -7.11 5.62
C VAL A 285 20.93 -6.94 4.28
N LYS A 286 19.87 -7.73 4.09
CA LYS A 286 18.93 -7.52 3.00
C LYS A 286 18.00 -6.35 3.30
N ASP A 287 17.56 -6.29 4.56
CA ASP A 287 16.74 -5.20 5.06
C ASP A 287 17.04 -4.90 6.54
N VAL A 288 16.91 -3.64 6.93
CA VAL A 288 17.08 -3.18 8.30
C VAL A 288 16.23 -1.94 8.54
N SER A 289 15.56 -1.91 9.68
CA SER A 289 14.74 -0.78 10.10
C SER A 289 14.77 -0.59 11.60
N ALA A 290 14.42 0.60 12.07
CA ALA A 290 14.07 0.84 13.47
C ALA A 290 12.72 1.55 13.53
N TRP A 291 11.96 1.27 14.59
CA TRP A 291 10.62 1.81 14.76
C TRP A 291 10.30 1.99 16.25
N SER A 292 9.44 2.95 16.52
CA SER A 292 8.80 3.19 17.80
C SER A 292 7.34 2.74 17.69
N TRP A 293 6.85 2.02 18.66
CA TRP A 293 5.45 1.65 18.82
C TRP A 293 4.97 2.09 20.20
N THR A 294 4.13 3.11 20.20
CA THR A 294 3.61 3.77 21.39
C THR A 294 2.09 3.60 21.47
N PRO A 295 1.61 2.42 21.94
CA PRO A 295 0.19 2.15 22.17
C PRO A 295 -0.33 2.85 23.43
N LYS A 296 -1.52 2.50 23.92
CA LYS A 296 -2.05 3.04 25.19
C LYS A 296 -1.20 2.69 26.39
N GLU A 297 -0.72 1.46 26.45
CA GLU A 297 0.16 0.94 27.52
C GLU A 297 1.64 1.03 27.09
N PRO A 298 2.62 0.71 27.95
CA PRO A 298 4.03 0.72 27.56
C PRO A 298 4.30 -0.07 26.30
N GLY A 299 4.94 0.59 25.33
CA GLY A 299 5.25 0.09 24.01
C GLY A 299 6.67 -0.44 23.84
N LEU A 300 7.18 -0.35 22.62
CA LEU A 300 8.52 -0.82 22.24
C LEU A 300 9.25 0.19 21.37
N PHE A 301 10.55 0.32 21.56
CA PHE A 301 11.48 0.78 20.55
C PHE A 301 12.25 -0.44 20.04
N ALA A 302 12.30 -0.67 18.73
CA ALA A 302 12.90 -1.88 18.18
C ALA A 302 13.65 -1.64 16.88
N ALA A 303 14.67 -2.49 16.63
CA ALA A 303 15.29 -2.64 15.34
C ALA A 303 15.04 -4.07 14.80
N SER A 304 14.80 -4.15 13.50
CA SER A 304 14.47 -5.37 12.77
C SER A 304 15.47 -5.58 11.65
N LEU A 305 15.96 -6.82 11.47
CA LEU A 305 16.95 -7.18 10.48
C LEU A 305 16.51 -8.41 9.70
N VAL A 306 16.81 -8.41 8.40
CA VAL A 306 16.75 -9.60 7.54
C VAL A 306 18.14 -9.84 6.99
N VAL A 307 18.74 -10.98 7.35
CA VAL A 307 20.17 -11.24 7.18
C VAL A 307 20.41 -12.58 6.49
N ASN A 308 21.45 -12.66 5.65
CA ASN A 308 21.94 -13.92 5.11
C ASN A 308 22.68 -14.72 6.20
N GLN A 309 22.70 -16.05 6.09
CA GLN A 309 23.27 -16.95 7.12
C GLN A 309 24.70 -16.63 7.57
N THR A 310 25.53 -16.13 6.65
CA THR A 310 26.98 -15.97 6.87
C THR A 310 27.41 -14.73 7.63
N SER A 311 26.49 -13.78 7.86
CA SER A 311 26.81 -12.46 8.44
C SER A 311 25.93 -12.06 9.63
N VAL A 312 25.26 -13.01 10.26
CA VAL A 312 24.24 -12.73 11.29
C VAL A 312 24.83 -12.01 12.51
N GLU A 313 25.93 -12.53 13.08
CA GLU A 313 26.58 -11.89 14.24
C GLU A 313 27.10 -10.49 13.89
N GLU A 314 27.78 -10.36 12.74
CA GLU A 314 28.34 -9.08 12.31
C GLU A 314 27.24 -8.04 12.02
N ALA A 315 26.14 -8.43 11.38
CA ALA A 315 24.98 -7.57 11.12
C ALA A 315 24.30 -7.13 12.42
N PHE A 316 24.15 -8.04 13.36
CA PHE A 316 23.57 -7.76 14.67
C PHE A 316 24.45 -6.77 15.45
N GLU A 317 25.77 -7.03 15.52
CA GLU A 317 26.71 -6.13 16.18
C GLU A 317 26.78 -4.73 15.54
N ALA A 318 26.77 -4.67 14.20
CA ALA A 318 26.75 -3.41 13.48
C ALA A 318 25.48 -2.59 13.78
N THR A 319 24.33 -3.26 13.82
CA THR A 319 23.06 -2.63 14.18
C THR A 319 23.09 -2.08 15.61
N LEU A 320 23.51 -2.88 16.58
CA LEU A 320 23.62 -2.43 17.97
C LEU A 320 24.64 -1.30 18.12
N SER A 321 25.73 -1.31 17.35
CA SER A 321 26.74 -0.25 17.37
C SER A 321 26.17 1.09 16.89
N VAL A 322 25.32 1.08 15.84
CA VAL A 322 24.60 2.29 15.42
C VAL A 322 23.66 2.78 16.52
N LEU A 323 22.91 1.90 17.17
CA LEU A 323 22.05 2.27 18.30
C LEU A 323 22.87 2.87 19.46
N ALA A 324 24.03 2.29 19.77
CA ALA A 324 24.91 2.78 20.82
C ALA A 324 25.44 4.20 20.54
N THR A 325 25.70 4.56 19.28
CA THR A 325 26.13 5.92 18.94
C THR A 325 25.07 6.97 19.30
N MET A 326 23.78 6.63 19.22
CA MET A 326 22.68 7.53 19.58
C MET A 326 22.65 7.84 21.08
N THR A 327 23.14 6.94 21.91
CA THR A 327 23.23 7.17 23.37
C THR A 327 24.46 7.99 23.77
N ALA A 328 25.48 8.00 22.92
CA ALA A 328 26.79 8.58 23.22
C ALA A 328 26.97 10.01 22.67
N ALA A 329 26.42 10.31 21.52
CA ALA A 329 26.63 11.59 20.83
C ALA A 329 25.29 12.23 20.45
N GLU A 330 25.27 13.53 20.34
CA GLU A 330 24.16 14.29 19.77
C GLU A 330 24.16 14.13 18.23
N VAL A 331 22.96 14.19 17.67
CA VAL A 331 22.79 14.21 16.21
C VAL A 331 23.06 15.59 15.65
N GLU A 332 23.46 15.67 14.40
CA GLU A 332 23.64 16.94 13.72
C GLU A 332 22.29 17.68 13.59
N PRO A 333 22.27 19.01 13.82
CA PRO A 333 21.03 19.78 13.72
C PRO A 333 20.31 19.63 12.38
N ASP A 334 21.04 19.62 11.27
CA ASP A 334 20.48 19.50 9.91
C ASP A 334 19.85 18.11 9.67
N GLU A 335 20.42 17.04 10.24
CA GLU A 335 19.85 15.69 10.19
C GLU A 335 18.53 15.65 10.98
N LEU A 336 18.50 16.26 12.14
CA LEU A 336 17.30 16.36 12.97
C LEU A 336 16.20 17.16 12.29
N ASP A 337 16.52 18.29 11.68
CA ASP A 337 15.55 19.13 10.96
C ASP A 337 14.97 18.41 9.74
N THR A 338 15.77 17.61 9.04
CA THR A 338 15.29 16.73 7.96
C THR A 338 14.25 15.74 8.47
N VAL A 339 14.53 15.04 9.57
CA VAL A 339 13.61 14.06 10.15
C VAL A 339 12.32 14.70 10.65
N LYS A 340 12.40 15.85 11.32
CA LYS A 340 11.20 16.61 11.72
C LYS A 340 10.33 16.94 10.50
N SER A 341 10.96 17.39 9.40
CA SER A 341 10.27 17.70 8.15
C SER A 341 9.59 16.47 7.54
N LEU A 342 10.23 15.29 7.62
CA LEU A 342 9.63 14.04 7.15
C LEU A 342 8.39 13.66 7.98
N ILE A 343 8.45 13.76 9.32
CA ILE A 343 7.30 13.45 10.20
C ILE A 343 6.13 14.41 9.92
N GLU A 344 6.42 15.71 9.77
CA GLU A 344 5.40 16.71 9.45
C GLU A 344 4.80 16.48 8.05
N SER A 345 5.62 16.10 7.06
CA SER A 345 5.16 15.87 5.70
C SER A 345 4.21 14.68 5.60
N GLU A 346 4.44 13.62 6.37
CA GLU A 346 3.53 12.49 6.42
C GLU A 346 2.11 12.92 6.83
N ALA A 347 2.01 13.89 7.75
CA ALA A 347 0.72 14.48 8.12
C ALA A 347 0.03 15.18 6.95
N VAL A 348 0.79 15.83 6.08
CA VAL A 348 0.27 16.50 4.88
C VAL A 348 -0.19 15.47 3.85
N TYR A 349 0.61 14.44 3.60
CA TYR A 349 0.24 13.36 2.67
C TYR A 349 -1.03 12.60 3.09
N GLN A 350 -1.22 12.39 4.39
CA GLN A 350 -2.44 11.76 4.91
C GLN A 350 -3.69 12.63 4.67
N ARG A 351 -3.55 13.95 4.55
CA ARG A 351 -4.66 14.88 4.29
C ARG A 351 -5.11 14.93 2.82
N GLU A 352 -4.42 14.27 1.90
CA GLU A 352 -4.86 14.19 0.50
C GLU A 352 -6.17 13.42 0.31
N THR A 353 -6.50 12.51 1.23
CA THR A 353 -7.67 11.64 1.09
C THR A 353 -8.61 11.77 2.28
N VAL A 354 -9.91 11.71 2.03
CA VAL A 354 -10.92 11.76 3.10
C VAL A 354 -10.76 10.61 4.10
N GLN A 355 -10.37 9.41 3.63
CA GLN A 355 -10.11 8.28 4.51
C GLN A 355 -8.87 8.46 5.37
N GLY A 356 -7.83 9.13 4.85
CA GLY A 356 -6.63 9.47 5.62
C GLY A 356 -6.94 10.44 6.76
N VAL A 357 -7.69 11.50 6.46
CA VAL A 357 -8.15 12.47 7.46
C VAL A 357 -9.09 11.81 8.49
N ALA A 358 -10.05 10.99 8.03
CA ALA A 358 -10.98 10.28 8.92
C ALA A 358 -10.23 9.32 9.87
N ARG A 359 -9.22 8.61 9.35
CA ARG A 359 -8.37 7.72 10.15
C ARG A 359 -7.61 8.51 11.22
N LYS A 360 -7.05 9.64 10.86
CA LYS A 360 -6.29 10.51 11.75
C LYS A 360 -7.15 11.05 12.88
N LEU A 361 -8.28 11.68 12.55
CA LEU A 361 -9.23 12.21 13.54
C LEU A 361 -9.76 11.11 14.46
N GLY A 362 -10.16 9.97 13.88
CA GLY A 362 -10.63 8.81 14.65
C GLY A 362 -9.58 8.27 15.60
N SER A 363 -8.32 8.17 15.17
CA SER A 363 -7.21 7.71 16.00
C SER A 363 -6.92 8.66 17.16
N TYR A 364 -6.80 9.97 16.91
CA TYR A 364 -6.55 10.95 17.97
C TYR A 364 -7.70 10.97 18.99
N GLU A 365 -8.95 10.96 18.53
CA GLU A 365 -10.13 10.97 19.42
C GLU A 365 -10.26 9.67 20.24
N SER A 366 -10.01 8.50 19.61
CA SER A 366 -10.23 7.20 20.26
C SER A 366 -9.07 6.78 21.16
N THR A 367 -7.83 7.07 20.75
CA THR A 367 -6.62 6.54 21.39
C THR A 367 -5.93 7.60 22.26
N MET A 368 -5.86 8.83 21.78
CA MET A 368 -5.15 9.93 22.46
C MET A 368 -6.08 10.86 23.23
N GLY A 369 -7.41 10.62 23.19
CA GLY A 369 -8.39 11.32 24.03
C GLY A 369 -8.89 12.67 23.48
N GLY A 370 -8.50 13.06 22.27
CA GLY A 370 -9.02 14.26 21.61
C GLY A 370 -8.29 14.65 20.34
N ILE A 371 -9.03 15.21 19.37
CA ILE A 371 -8.47 15.64 18.08
C ILE A 371 -7.44 16.77 18.21
N GLU A 372 -7.51 17.57 19.27
CA GLU A 372 -6.55 18.63 19.62
C GLU A 372 -5.13 18.11 19.91
N ARG A 373 -4.99 16.83 20.25
CA ARG A 373 -3.70 16.18 20.47
C ARG A 373 -2.83 16.11 19.23
N GLU A 374 -3.41 16.18 18.04
CA GLU A 374 -2.66 16.25 16.79
C GLU A 374 -1.72 17.46 16.77
N ALA A 375 -2.23 18.65 17.04
CA ALA A 375 -1.43 19.88 17.06
C ALA A 375 -0.35 19.83 18.15
N GLN A 376 -0.69 19.33 19.34
CA GLN A 376 0.26 19.17 20.45
C GLN A 376 1.40 18.21 20.10
N TYR A 377 1.11 17.12 19.39
CA TYR A 377 2.14 16.16 18.95
C TYR A 377 3.15 16.81 18.00
N TYR A 378 2.68 17.51 16.94
CA TYR A 378 3.59 18.17 16.01
C TYR A 378 4.35 19.34 16.62
N GLU A 379 3.75 20.06 17.57
CA GLU A 379 4.45 21.06 18.34
C GLU A 379 5.57 20.43 19.19
N ALA A 380 5.31 19.30 19.85
CA ALA A 380 6.33 18.56 20.59
C ALA A 380 7.44 18.05 19.67
N ILE A 381 7.14 17.53 18.46
CA ILE A 381 8.14 17.15 17.46
C ILE A 381 9.03 18.35 17.09
N ALA A 382 8.44 19.51 16.82
CA ALA A 382 9.18 20.72 16.45
C ALA A 382 10.16 21.18 17.55
N GLN A 383 9.82 20.95 18.81
CA GLN A 383 10.65 21.32 19.98
C GLN A 383 11.75 20.30 20.31
N VAL A 384 11.79 19.11 19.68
CA VAL A 384 12.85 18.13 19.92
C VAL A 384 14.21 18.72 19.56
N THR A 385 15.20 18.60 20.45
CA THR A 385 16.58 19.05 20.25
C THR A 385 17.54 17.88 20.12
N PRO A 386 18.76 18.05 19.56
CA PRO A 386 19.77 17.01 19.53
C PRO A 386 20.05 16.39 20.92
N ALA A 387 20.13 17.22 21.94
CA ALA A 387 20.31 16.78 23.33
C ALA A 387 19.13 15.93 23.81
N ARG A 388 17.90 16.31 23.43
CA ARG A 388 16.69 15.55 23.77
C ARG A 388 16.66 14.18 23.11
N VAL A 389 17.07 14.06 21.84
CA VAL A 389 17.21 12.78 21.15
C VAL A 389 18.18 11.86 21.88
N ARG A 390 19.35 12.38 22.28
CA ARG A 390 20.34 11.63 23.05
C ARG A 390 19.78 11.19 24.40
N GLU A 391 19.13 12.10 25.16
CA GLU A 391 18.53 11.80 26.46
C GLU A 391 17.50 10.65 26.34
N VAL A 392 16.63 10.69 25.36
CA VAL A 392 15.63 9.65 25.10
C VAL A 392 16.30 8.34 24.67
N ALA A 393 17.34 8.39 23.83
CA ALA A 393 18.13 7.22 23.49
C ALA A 393 18.76 6.58 24.73
N GLN A 394 19.37 7.37 25.63
CA GLN A 394 19.95 6.88 26.90
C GLN A 394 18.90 6.24 27.83
N ARG A 395 17.69 6.80 27.84
CA ARG A 395 16.60 6.29 28.67
C ARG A 395 16.02 4.96 28.17
N PHE A 396 15.82 4.82 26.88
CA PHE A 396 15.09 3.68 26.32
C PHE A 396 15.98 2.62 25.67
N ILE A 397 17.15 2.96 25.12
CA ILE A 397 18.07 1.95 24.54
C ILE A 397 18.96 1.40 25.65
N THR A 398 18.49 0.34 26.32
CA THR A 398 19.11 -0.27 27.48
C THR A 398 19.57 -1.70 27.16
N PHE A 399 20.82 -1.85 26.70
CA PHE A 399 21.37 -3.13 26.22
C PHE A 399 21.36 -4.26 27.26
N ASP A 400 21.40 -3.94 28.53
CA ASP A 400 21.31 -4.88 29.66
C ASP A 400 19.90 -5.39 29.93
N ARG A 401 18.89 -4.83 29.26
CA ARG A 401 17.46 -5.15 29.40
C ARG A 401 16.76 -5.34 28.05
N ALA A 402 17.51 -5.66 27.02
CA ALA A 402 16.99 -5.87 25.68
C ALA A 402 16.24 -7.20 25.55
N VAL A 403 15.28 -7.25 24.65
CA VAL A 403 14.64 -8.46 24.15
C VAL A 403 15.18 -8.74 22.75
N VAL A 404 15.78 -9.90 22.54
CA VAL A 404 16.24 -10.38 21.24
C VAL A 404 15.43 -11.58 20.82
N THR A 405 14.82 -11.52 19.66
CA THR A 405 14.11 -12.67 19.09
C THR A 405 14.56 -12.92 17.66
N GLY A 406 14.50 -14.17 17.22
CA GLY A 406 14.90 -14.49 15.86
C GLY A 406 14.34 -15.81 15.36
N LEU A 407 14.08 -15.82 14.04
CA LEU A 407 13.89 -17.03 13.26
C LEU A 407 15.16 -17.27 12.45
N LEU A 408 15.80 -18.40 12.64
CA LEU A 408 17.08 -18.73 12.04
C LEU A 408 16.94 -19.95 11.13
N PRO A 409 17.59 -19.98 9.97
CA PRO A 409 17.63 -21.18 9.15
C PRO A 409 18.44 -22.30 9.81
N ALA A 410 18.19 -23.53 9.39
CA ALA A 410 18.95 -24.70 9.84
C ALA A 410 20.45 -24.50 9.56
N GLY A 411 21.28 -24.82 10.54
CA GLY A 411 22.74 -24.65 10.45
C GLY A 411 23.26 -23.25 10.79
N SER A 412 22.40 -22.33 11.25
CA SER A 412 22.83 -21.03 11.77
C SER A 412 23.77 -21.22 12.97
N THR A 413 24.86 -20.46 12.99
CA THR A 413 25.83 -20.44 14.12
C THR A 413 25.49 -19.37 15.15
N PHE A 414 24.49 -18.53 14.91
CA PHE A 414 24.06 -17.47 15.82
C PHE A 414 23.21 -18.08 16.95
N THR A 415 23.67 -17.96 18.17
CA THR A 415 23.08 -18.56 19.38
C THR A 415 22.65 -17.51 20.39
N GLU A 416 21.91 -17.92 21.42
CA GLU A 416 21.58 -17.03 22.53
C GLU A 416 22.85 -16.51 23.24
N GLU A 417 23.87 -17.36 23.40
CA GLU A 417 25.13 -16.99 23.98
C GLU A 417 25.83 -15.90 23.14
N THR A 418 25.86 -16.10 21.83
CA THR A 418 26.40 -15.10 20.88
C THR A 418 25.65 -13.77 20.99
N ALA A 419 24.30 -13.79 20.99
CA ALA A 419 23.50 -12.60 21.11
C ALA A 419 23.79 -11.83 22.43
N ARG A 420 23.88 -12.54 23.56
CA ARG A 420 24.24 -11.98 24.88
C ARG A 420 25.67 -11.41 24.90
N ALA A 421 26.60 -12.13 24.30
CA ALA A 421 28.01 -11.68 24.20
C ALA A 421 28.13 -10.39 23.39
N VAL A 422 27.43 -10.30 22.25
CA VAL A 422 27.41 -9.09 21.41
C VAL A 422 26.77 -7.92 22.15
N LEU A 423 25.62 -8.11 22.81
CA LEU A 423 24.98 -7.05 23.61
C LEU A 423 25.92 -6.53 24.70
N LYS A 424 26.61 -7.43 25.43
CA LYS A 424 27.57 -7.06 26.47
C LYS A 424 28.78 -6.31 25.88
N ARG A 425 29.30 -6.79 24.75
CA ARG A 425 30.44 -6.15 24.06
C ARG A 425 30.11 -4.72 23.63
N VAL A 426 28.94 -4.54 22.99
CA VAL A 426 28.51 -3.20 22.55
C VAL A 426 28.20 -2.28 23.74
N ALA A 427 27.54 -2.78 24.79
CA ALA A 427 27.27 -2.00 26.00
C ALA A 427 28.55 -1.53 26.70
N SER A 428 29.64 -2.28 26.60
CA SER A 428 30.95 -1.95 27.23
C SER A 428 31.84 -1.13 26.29
N ALA A 429 31.55 -1.08 25.02
CA ALA A 429 32.35 -0.34 24.04
C ALA A 429 32.08 1.17 24.17
N ARG A 430 33.11 1.97 23.90
CA ARG A 430 32.95 3.42 23.70
C ARG A 430 32.61 3.60 22.22
N PRO A 431 31.34 3.91 21.86
CA PRO A 431 30.99 4.02 20.45
C PRO A 431 31.79 5.15 19.80
N ALA A 432 32.37 4.87 18.65
CA ALA A 432 32.97 5.91 17.83
C ALA A 432 31.84 6.79 17.26
N PRO A 433 31.99 8.11 17.24
CA PRO A 433 31.02 8.99 16.59
C PRO A 433 30.92 8.61 15.11
N LEU A 434 29.69 8.54 14.58
CA LEU A 434 29.49 8.39 13.15
C LEU A 434 30.01 9.67 12.43
N PRO A 435 30.49 9.52 11.18
CA PRO A 435 30.93 10.68 10.41
C PRO A 435 29.82 11.72 10.30
N ALA A 436 30.18 12.99 10.44
CA ALA A 436 29.28 14.10 10.22
C ALA A 436 28.68 14.01 8.79
N ARG A 437 27.38 14.21 8.67
CA ARG A 437 26.69 14.22 7.39
C ARG A 437 26.61 15.65 6.89
N ASN A 438 27.02 15.88 5.64
CA ASN A 438 26.70 17.12 4.92
C ASN A 438 25.22 17.07 4.47
N VAL A 439 24.32 17.46 5.36
CA VAL A 439 22.89 17.58 5.08
C VAL A 439 22.58 19.03 4.73
N ALA A 440 21.89 19.25 3.63
CA ALA A 440 21.44 20.61 3.31
C ALA A 440 20.38 21.07 4.33
N PRO A 441 20.52 22.25 4.98
CA PRO A 441 19.59 22.69 6.01
C PRO A 441 18.15 22.79 5.47
N SER A 442 17.21 22.12 6.15
CA SER A 442 15.79 22.26 5.92
C SER A 442 15.16 23.13 7.01
N LYS A 443 14.27 24.03 6.63
CA LYS A 443 13.51 24.81 7.61
C LYS A 443 12.28 24.04 8.04
N PRO A 444 11.94 24.01 9.37
CA PRO A 444 10.74 23.34 9.86
C PRO A 444 9.49 23.76 9.11
N ILE A 445 8.61 22.81 8.85
CA ILE A 445 7.33 23.05 8.20
C ILE A 445 6.37 23.63 9.25
N ARG A 446 5.90 24.85 9.05
CA ARG A 446 4.62 25.23 9.66
C ARG A 446 3.52 24.73 8.71
N MET A 447 2.56 23.99 9.21
CA MET A 447 1.32 23.66 8.48
C MET A 447 0.57 24.98 8.18
N VAL A 448 0.98 25.65 7.12
CA VAL A 448 0.25 26.80 6.61
C VAL A 448 -0.74 26.23 5.61
N GLY A 449 -2.02 26.40 5.85
CA GLY A 449 -3.06 26.08 4.86
C GLY A 449 -2.74 26.80 3.56
N ALA A 450 -2.96 26.13 2.44
CA ALA A 450 -2.72 26.67 1.11
C ALA A 450 -3.38 28.06 0.97
N SER A 451 -2.61 29.06 0.59
CA SER A 451 -3.08 30.44 0.49
C SER A 451 -3.55 30.75 -0.94
N GLY A 452 -4.78 31.22 -1.08
CA GLY A 452 -5.33 31.75 -2.32
C GLY A 452 -6.32 30.83 -3.04
N LYS A 453 -7.07 31.38 -4.00
CA LYS A 453 -7.95 30.61 -4.88
C LYS A 453 -7.11 29.97 -5.98
N ALA A 454 -7.30 28.65 -6.20
CA ALA A 454 -6.71 27.95 -7.34
C ALA A 454 -7.24 28.54 -8.66
N LYS A 455 -6.41 28.55 -9.68
CA LYS A 455 -6.83 28.83 -11.06
C LYS A 455 -7.72 27.65 -11.52
N GLU A 456 -8.93 27.95 -11.91
CA GLU A 456 -9.83 26.92 -12.44
C GLU A 456 -9.34 26.43 -13.81
N GLY A 457 -9.42 25.12 -14.03
CA GLY A 457 -9.13 24.47 -15.30
C GLY A 457 -7.72 23.92 -15.43
N LEU A 458 -7.49 23.28 -16.56
CA LEU A 458 -6.20 22.69 -16.95
C LEU A 458 -5.49 23.65 -17.91
N THR A 459 -4.23 23.97 -17.62
CA THR A 459 -3.34 24.63 -18.58
C THR A 459 -2.60 23.57 -19.38
N VAL A 460 -2.70 23.63 -20.70
CA VAL A 460 -1.98 22.75 -21.64
C VAL A 460 -1.07 23.63 -22.49
N GLU A 461 0.24 23.36 -22.46
CA GLU A 461 1.25 24.11 -23.17
C GLU A 461 2.16 23.19 -23.97
N LYS A 462 2.61 23.64 -25.16
CA LYS A 462 3.64 22.98 -25.95
C LYS A 462 4.95 23.74 -25.77
N LEU A 463 5.94 23.09 -25.16
CA LEU A 463 7.27 23.69 -25.02
C LEU A 463 7.99 23.74 -26.38
N PRO A 464 9.00 24.61 -26.55
CA PRO A 464 9.79 24.70 -27.79
C PRO A 464 10.48 23.40 -28.20
N SER A 465 10.78 22.51 -27.24
CA SER A 465 11.29 21.15 -27.49
C SER A 465 10.29 20.21 -28.14
N GLY A 466 8.99 20.51 -28.07
CA GLY A 466 7.90 19.62 -28.43
C GLY A 466 7.23 18.92 -27.23
N ALA A 467 7.79 19.05 -26.03
CA ALA A 467 7.16 18.48 -24.82
C ALA A 467 5.74 19.02 -24.62
N THR A 468 4.85 18.17 -24.14
CA THR A 468 3.51 18.59 -23.69
C THR A 468 3.55 18.82 -22.18
N LEU A 469 3.24 20.02 -21.74
CA LEU A 469 3.12 20.39 -20.34
C LEU A 469 1.65 20.55 -19.97
N LEU A 470 1.26 19.88 -18.88
CA LEU A 470 -0.06 19.89 -18.27
C LEU A 470 0.06 20.44 -16.85
N VAL A 471 -0.61 21.56 -16.54
CA VAL A 471 -0.57 22.15 -15.19
C VAL A 471 -1.98 22.31 -14.65
N ARG A 472 -2.20 21.79 -13.45
CA ARG A 472 -3.46 21.92 -12.70
C ARG A 472 -3.19 22.37 -11.27
N GLU A 473 -3.69 23.56 -10.93
CA GLU A 473 -3.62 24.06 -9.55
C GLU A 473 -4.67 23.39 -8.65
N GLU A 474 -4.21 22.76 -7.57
CA GLU A 474 -5.04 22.12 -6.54
C GLU A 474 -4.49 22.49 -5.17
N ARG A 475 -5.10 23.46 -4.50
CA ARG A 475 -4.55 24.09 -3.29
C ARG A 475 -5.14 23.60 -1.98
N HIS A 476 -5.75 22.40 -1.95
CA HIS A 476 -6.36 21.86 -0.75
C HIS A 476 -5.35 21.27 0.26
N VAL A 477 -4.18 20.86 -0.23
CA VAL A 477 -3.04 20.42 0.60
C VAL A 477 -1.77 21.10 0.05
N PRO A 478 -0.81 21.48 0.92
CA PRO A 478 0.40 22.21 0.50
C PRO A 478 1.45 21.27 -0.10
N LEU A 479 1.09 20.52 -1.14
CA LEU A 479 1.98 19.63 -1.87
C LEU A 479 1.69 19.64 -3.37
N PHE A 480 2.65 19.21 -4.15
CA PHE A 480 2.50 19.03 -5.59
C PHE A 480 3.11 17.72 -6.06
N ALA A 481 2.53 17.18 -7.10
CA ALA A 481 2.99 15.97 -7.78
C ALA A 481 3.47 16.32 -9.20
N ILE A 482 4.57 15.68 -9.61
CA ILE A 482 5.11 15.77 -10.97
C ILE A 482 5.08 14.36 -11.58
N ARG A 483 4.63 14.27 -12.83
CA ARG A 483 4.67 13.05 -13.61
C ARG A 483 5.23 13.35 -14.99
N ALA A 484 6.44 12.88 -15.28
CA ALA A 484 7.03 12.84 -16.62
C ALA A 484 6.81 11.45 -17.22
N SER A 485 6.17 11.38 -18.38
CA SER A 485 5.86 10.13 -19.06
C SER A 485 6.32 10.16 -20.51
N VAL A 486 6.89 9.04 -20.97
CA VAL A 486 7.33 8.82 -22.34
C VAL A 486 6.84 7.47 -22.83
N LEU A 487 6.62 7.31 -24.15
CA LEU A 487 6.40 5.99 -24.73
C LEU A 487 7.63 5.12 -24.55
N GLY A 488 7.47 3.82 -24.33
CA GLY A 488 8.59 2.90 -24.07
C GLY A 488 8.15 1.67 -23.29
N GLY A 489 8.96 1.29 -22.29
CA GLY A 489 8.73 0.09 -21.50
C GLY A 489 8.87 -1.18 -22.33
N LEU A 490 8.13 -2.23 -21.94
CA LEU A 490 8.21 -3.56 -22.57
C LEU A 490 7.98 -3.51 -24.08
N ARG A 491 7.11 -2.60 -24.57
CA ARG A 491 6.83 -2.39 -25.98
C ARG A 491 8.09 -2.08 -26.81
N ALA A 492 9.06 -1.41 -26.22
CA ALA A 492 10.30 -1.02 -26.88
C ALA A 492 11.41 -2.06 -26.77
N GLU A 493 11.22 -3.11 -25.95
CA GLU A 493 12.21 -4.15 -25.71
C GLU A 493 12.21 -5.24 -26.79
N THR A 494 13.33 -5.93 -26.88
CA THR A 494 13.56 -7.11 -27.71
C THR A 494 14.00 -8.28 -26.82
N PRO A 495 14.02 -9.53 -27.30
CA PRO A 495 14.54 -10.64 -26.50
C PRO A 495 15.99 -10.42 -26.01
N ALA A 496 16.81 -9.69 -26.76
CA ALA A 496 18.22 -9.48 -26.44
C ALA A 496 18.43 -8.49 -25.25
N ASN A 497 17.50 -7.55 -25.06
CA ASN A 497 17.62 -6.52 -24.00
C ASN A 497 16.43 -6.55 -23.02
N ASN A 498 15.68 -7.66 -22.98
CA ASN A 498 14.51 -7.79 -22.14
C ASN A 498 14.84 -7.60 -20.65
N GLY A 499 14.10 -6.76 -19.96
CA GLY A 499 14.33 -6.34 -18.60
C GLY A 499 15.11 -5.03 -18.44
N VAL A 500 15.57 -4.42 -19.56
CA VAL A 500 16.32 -3.16 -19.53
C VAL A 500 15.50 -2.01 -18.97
N SER A 501 14.19 -1.93 -19.30
CA SER A 501 13.33 -0.85 -18.80
C SER A 501 13.10 -0.94 -17.29
N LEU A 502 12.99 -2.15 -16.74
CA LEU A 502 12.89 -2.34 -15.29
C LEU A 502 14.21 -1.96 -14.61
N LEU A 503 15.36 -2.41 -15.12
CA LEU A 503 16.65 -2.08 -14.53
C LEU A 503 16.94 -0.57 -14.62
N LEU A 504 16.57 0.07 -15.73
CA LEU A 504 16.63 1.52 -15.86
C LEU A 504 15.77 2.20 -14.79
N ALA A 505 14.51 1.79 -14.61
CA ALA A 505 13.63 2.39 -13.61
C ALA A 505 14.22 2.27 -12.19
N ARG A 506 14.82 1.14 -11.84
CA ARG A 506 15.45 0.91 -10.53
C ARG A 506 16.68 1.79 -10.29
N THR A 507 17.41 2.07 -11.34
CA THR A 507 18.67 2.81 -11.27
C THR A 507 18.54 4.29 -11.61
N PHE A 508 17.39 4.72 -12.11
CA PHE A 508 17.17 6.07 -12.64
C PHE A 508 17.43 7.18 -11.60
N THR A 509 17.08 6.93 -10.34
CA THR A 509 17.27 7.88 -9.23
C THR A 509 18.56 7.65 -8.44
N ARG A 510 19.46 6.79 -8.95
CA ARG A 510 20.69 6.39 -8.26
C ARG A 510 21.88 7.24 -8.72
N GLY A 511 21.79 8.55 -8.47
CA GLY A 511 22.84 9.52 -8.83
C GLY A 511 22.55 10.23 -10.14
N THR A 512 23.19 11.40 -10.26
CA THR A 512 23.11 12.29 -11.42
C THR A 512 24.52 12.70 -11.84
N ALA A 513 24.65 13.51 -12.90
CA ALA A 513 25.94 14.08 -13.26
C ALA A 513 26.54 15.02 -12.20
N LYS A 514 25.70 15.52 -11.24
CA LYS A 514 26.12 16.45 -10.20
C LYS A 514 26.13 15.86 -8.80
N HIS A 515 25.31 14.85 -8.56
CA HIS A 515 25.08 14.30 -7.23
C HIS A 515 25.27 12.79 -7.20
N GLU A 516 26.04 12.33 -6.24
CA GLU A 516 26.20 10.91 -5.94
C GLU A 516 24.86 10.29 -5.45
N PRO A 517 24.68 8.95 -5.51
CA PRO A 517 23.44 8.28 -5.10
C PRO A 517 22.93 8.65 -3.71
N GLU A 518 23.85 8.76 -2.75
CA GLU A 518 23.53 9.13 -1.37
C GLU A 518 23.06 10.59 -1.27
N GLN A 519 23.65 11.49 -2.05
CA GLN A 519 23.28 12.89 -2.10
C GLN A 519 21.88 13.08 -2.70
N VAL A 520 21.52 12.33 -3.76
CA VAL A 520 20.16 12.37 -4.32
C VAL A 520 19.14 11.90 -3.28
N SER A 521 19.40 10.79 -2.59
CA SER A 521 18.52 10.31 -1.51
C SER A 521 18.36 11.36 -0.40
N HIS A 522 19.44 11.97 0.02
CA HIS A 522 19.43 13.05 1.01
C HIS A 522 18.64 14.28 0.56
N LEU A 523 18.80 14.69 -0.70
CA LEU A 523 18.05 15.83 -1.24
C LEU A 523 16.54 15.55 -1.24
N VAL A 524 16.12 14.35 -1.67
CA VAL A 524 14.71 13.92 -1.63
C VAL A 524 14.18 13.98 -0.19
N ASP A 525 14.90 13.39 0.77
CA ASP A 525 14.49 13.37 2.18
C ASP A 525 14.47 14.80 2.78
N SER A 526 15.44 15.66 2.45
CA SER A 526 15.48 17.06 2.92
C SER A 526 14.33 17.93 2.37
N LEU A 527 13.76 17.52 1.24
CA LEU A 527 12.57 18.14 0.65
C LEU A 527 11.27 17.50 1.16
N ALA A 528 11.40 16.52 2.07
CA ALA A 528 10.30 15.74 2.62
C ALA A 528 9.37 15.17 1.52
N GLY A 529 9.97 14.66 0.46
CA GLY A 529 9.29 14.22 -0.74
C GLY A 529 9.58 12.78 -1.14
N SER A 530 9.11 12.44 -2.33
CA SER A 530 9.37 11.16 -2.98
C SER A 530 9.78 11.36 -4.43
N LEU A 531 10.68 10.49 -4.91
CA LEU A 531 11.14 10.47 -6.30
C LEU A 531 11.36 9.02 -6.74
N SER A 532 10.69 8.57 -7.79
CA SER A 532 10.82 7.20 -8.28
C SER A 532 10.49 7.09 -9.76
N ALA A 533 11.06 6.08 -10.42
CA ALA A 533 10.73 5.76 -11.80
C ALA A 533 9.89 4.48 -11.90
N LEU A 534 9.13 4.38 -12.98
CA LEU A 534 8.24 3.27 -13.26
C LEU A 534 8.44 2.79 -14.70
N SER A 535 8.42 1.48 -14.88
CA SER A 535 8.40 0.83 -16.18
C SER A 535 7.10 0.06 -16.36
N GLY A 536 6.37 0.36 -17.42
CA GLY A 536 5.14 -0.33 -17.80
C GLY A 536 5.27 -1.09 -19.13
N ARG A 537 4.13 -1.53 -19.67
CA ARG A 537 4.09 -2.22 -20.98
C ARG A 537 4.31 -1.26 -22.14
N GLY A 538 3.65 -0.09 -22.13
CA GLY A 538 3.65 0.88 -23.22
C GLY A 538 4.34 2.20 -22.91
N SER A 539 4.76 2.44 -21.68
CA SER A 539 5.37 3.70 -21.26
C SER A 539 6.36 3.52 -20.11
N MET A 540 7.23 4.50 -19.97
CA MET A 540 8.06 4.71 -18.78
C MET A 540 7.75 6.07 -18.17
N SER A 541 7.96 6.21 -16.86
CA SER A 541 7.68 7.46 -16.17
C SER A 541 8.67 7.72 -15.04
N LEU A 542 8.98 8.99 -14.82
CA LEU A 542 9.54 9.51 -13.57
C LEU A 542 8.44 10.26 -12.83
N ARG A 543 8.30 10.02 -11.54
CA ARG A 543 7.33 10.69 -10.66
C ARG A 543 8.01 11.25 -9.43
N ALA A 544 7.47 12.36 -8.96
CA ALA A 544 7.86 12.95 -7.68
C ALA A 544 6.66 13.60 -7.01
N GLU A 545 6.72 13.67 -5.70
CA GLU A 545 5.81 14.45 -4.86
C GLU A 545 6.63 15.20 -3.83
N PHE A 546 6.36 16.50 -3.66
CA PHE A 546 7.06 17.36 -2.73
C PHE A 546 6.09 18.35 -2.07
N LEU A 547 6.49 18.90 -0.94
CA LEU A 547 5.77 20.01 -0.32
C LEU A 547 5.91 21.27 -1.16
N SER A 548 4.83 22.05 -1.30
CA SER A 548 4.75 23.25 -2.16
C SER A 548 5.81 24.30 -1.85
N LYS A 549 6.21 24.47 -0.59
CA LYS A 549 7.29 25.38 -0.17
C LYS A 549 8.65 25.03 -0.78
N HIS A 550 8.80 23.81 -1.28
CA HIS A 550 10.04 23.32 -1.90
C HIS A 550 9.94 23.22 -3.42
N PHE A 551 8.97 23.93 -4.05
CA PHE A 551 8.68 23.80 -5.46
C PHE A 551 9.94 23.92 -6.33
N GLU A 552 10.69 25.04 -6.23
CA GLU A 552 11.86 25.27 -7.08
C GLU A 552 12.93 24.17 -6.93
N ARG A 553 13.30 23.87 -5.69
CA ARG A 553 14.32 22.84 -5.41
C ARG A 553 13.88 21.43 -5.81
N GLY A 554 12.62 21.09 -5.53
CA GLY A 554 12.04 19.78 -5.88
C GLY A 554 11.92 19.61 -7.39
N PHE A 555 11.48 20.66 -8.09
CA PHE A 555 11.38 20.63 -9.54
C PHE A 555 12.77 20.56 -10.20
N ASP A 556 13.76 21.33 -9.71
CA ASP A 556 15.14 21.30 -10.23
C ASP A 556 15.79 19.91 -10.02
N LEU A 557 15.61 19.29 -8.84
CA LEU A 557 16.09 17.93 -8.59
C LEU A 557 15.41 16.90 -9.52
N PHE A 558 14.11 17.02 -9.71
CA PHE A 558 13.37 16.17 -10.65
C PHE A 558 13.89 16.32 -12.08
N ALA A 559 14.08 17.55 -12.52
CA ALA A 559 14.60 17.87 -13.85
C ALA A 559 16.05 17.36 -14.04
N GLU A 560 16.88 17.48 -13.02
CA GLU A 560 18.25 16.98 -13.04
C GLU A 560 18.28 15.45 -13.19
N VAL A 561 17.50 14.72 -12.38
CA VAL A 561 17.40 13.26 -12.46
C VAL A 561 16.87 12.83 -13.83
N PHE A 562 15.84 13.52 -14.37
CA PHE A 562 15.34 13.22 -15.71
C PHE A 562 16.37 13.41 -16.81
N ASN A 563 17.12 14.52 -16.77
CA ASN A 563 17.99 14.94 -17.87
C ASN A 563 19.38 14.28 -17.82
N THR A 564 19.93 14.02 -16.64
CA THR A 564 21.34 13.65 -16.45
C THR A 564 21.55 12.55 -15.41
N PRO A 565 20.79 11.41 -15.46
CA PRO A 565 21.06 10.30 -14.56
C PRO A 565 22.46 9.70 -14.83
N ALA A 566 23.17 9.31 -13.76
CA ALA A 566 24.57 8.88 -13.85
C ALA A 566 24.73 7.39 -14.20
N PHE A 567 23.82 6.53 -13.69
CA PHE A 567 23.93 5.07 -13.77
C PHE A 567 25.30 4.56 -13.27
N PRO A 568 25.69 4.78 -12.01
CA PRO A 568 26.97 4.33 -11.48
C PRO A 568 27.07 2.79 -11.53
N GLU A 569 28.23 2.27 -11.90
CA GLU A 569 28.44 0.84 -12.10
C GLU A 569 28.06 -0.01 -10.87
N ALA A 570 28.44 0.45 -9.67
CA ALA A 570 28.15 -0.24 -8.42
C ALA A 570 26.63 -0.34 -8.16
N GLU A 571 25.88 0.72 -8.42
CA GLU A 571 24.42 0.76 -8.28
C GLU A 571 23.72 -0.12 -9.33
N VAL A 572 24.19 -0.05 -10.59
CA VAL A 572 23.66 -0.89 -11.66
C VAL A 572 23.87 -2.36 -11.35
N ARG A 573 25.07 -2.76 -10.91
CA ARG A 573 25.37 -4.15 -10.53
C ARG A 573 24.52 -4.62 -9.34
N ARG A 574 24.30 -3.75 -8.36
CA ARG A 574 23.47 -4.07 -7.19
C ARG A 574 22.04 -4.35 -7.61
N GLU A 575 21.42 -3.45 -8.37
CA GLU A 575 20.03 -3.59 -8.82
C GLU A 575 19.88 -4.74 -9.84
N GLN A 576 20.87 -4.98 -10.69
CA GLN A 576 20.95 -6.14 -11.58
C GLN A 576 20.95 -7.46 -10.78
N THR A 577 21.80 -7.54 -9.76
CA THR A 577 21.86 -8.70 -8.87
C THR A 577 20.52 -8.93 -8.18
N GLN A 578 19.86 -7.88 -7.74
CA GLN A 578 18.53 -7.96 -7.15
C GLN A 578 17.49 -8.47 -8.15
N GLN A 579 17.50 -7.99 -9.38
CA GLN A 579 16.60 -8.43 -10.45
C GLN A 579 16.82 -9.91 -10.79
N LEU A 580 18.08 -10.38 -10.86
CA LEU A 580 18.43 -11.78 -11.07
C LEU A 580 17.95 -12.68 -9.92
N ARG A 581 18.05 -12.23 -8.66
CA ARG A 581 17.50 -12.96 -7.51
C ARG A 581 15.98 -13.10 -7.59
N GLU A 582 15.29 -12.06 -8.01
CA GLU A 582 13.83 -12.12 -8.20
C GLU A 582 13.44 -13.08 -9.33
N LEU A 583 14.22 -13.12 -10.41
CA LEU A 583 14.05 -14.10 -11.48
C LEU A 583 14.31 -15.54 -11.00
N ALA A 584 15.33 -15.76 -10.17
CA ALA A 584 15.59 -17.08 -9.55
C ALA A 584 14.47 -17.52 -8.60
N ALA A 585 13.82 -16.58 -7.91
CA ALA A 585 12.69 -16.84 -7.02
C ALA A 585 11.31 -16.85 -7.74
N ARG A 586 11.28 -16.72 -9.05
CA ARG A 586 10.03 -16.61 -9.85
C ARG A 586 9.08 -17.80 -9.62
N ASP A 587 9.63 -19.02 -9.53
CA ASP A 587 8.86 -20.25 -9.36
C ASP A 587 8.18 -20.37 -7.96
N ASP A 588 8.56 -19.48 -7.03
CA ASP A 588 7.86 -19.35 -5.75
C ASP A 588 6.53 -18.54 -5.88
N ARG A 589 6.26 -17.97 -7.05
CA ARG A 589 5.06 -17.19 -7.37
C ARG A 589 4.31 -17.81 -8.57
N PRO A 590 3.63 -18.93 -8.39
CA PRO A 590 3.02 -19.67 -9.51
C PRO A 590 1.96 -18.89 -10.27
N SER A 591 1.27 -17.95 -9.64
CA SER A 591 0.34 -17.02 -10.33
C SER A 591 1.06 -16.11 -11.33
N LEU A 592 2.22 -15.56 -10.97
CA LEU A 592 3.05 -14.75 -11.87
C LEU A 592 3.56 -15.60 -13.05
N VAL A 593 4.06 -16.81 -12.76
CA VAL A 593 4.49 -17.75 -13.79
C VAL A 593 3.37 -18.09 -14.76
N ALA A 594 2.14 -18.29 -14.26
CA ALA A 594 0.97 -18.56 -15.09
C ALA A 594 0.64 -17.37 -16.02
N PHE A 595 0.75 -16.15 -15.51
CA PHE A 595 0.50 -14.93 -16.28
C PHE A 595 1.57 -14.69 -17.37
N GLU A 596 2.84 -14.89 -17.05
CA GLU A 596 3.95 -14.80 -18.02
C GLU A 596 3.83 -15.87 -19.10
N LEU A 597 3.52 -17.10 -18.71
CA LEU A 597 3.29 -18.19 -19.66
C LEU A 597 2.07 -17.90 -20.56
N PHE A 598 1.01 -17.31 -19.99
CA PHE A 598 -0.16 -16.87 -20.73
C PHE A 598 0.21 -15.80 -21.77
N ALA A 599 0.92 -14.74 -21.37
CA ALA A 599 1.34 -13.70 -22.29
C ALA A 599 2.24 -14.25 -23.41
N LYS A 600 3.17 -15.15 -23.11
CA LYS A 600 4.04 -15.82 -24.07
C LYS A 600 3.28 -16.77 -25.02
N THR A 601 2.18 -17.36 -24.56
CA THR A 601 1.33 -18.24 -25.36
C THR A 601 0.35 -17.46 -26.24
N LEU A 602 -0.21 -16.36 -25.68
CA LEU A 602 -1.14 -15.49 -26.38
C LEU A 602 -0.44 -14.70 -27.51
N PHE A 603 0.71 -14.10 -27.19
CA PHE A 603 1.49 -13.30 -28.13
C PHE A 603 2.68 -14.11 -28.67
N THR A 604 2.79 -14.23 -29.98
CA THR A 604 3.86 -14.99 -30.64
C THR A 604 4.99 -14.11 -31.15
N GLN A 605 4.66 -12.88 -31.55
CA GLN A 605 5.63 -11.93 -32.15
C GLN A 605 5.69 -10.60 -31.38
N HIS A 606 4.53 -10.10 -30.89
CA HIS A 606 4.47 -8.82 -30.23
C HIS A 606 5.32 -8.81 -28.94
N PRO A 607 6.02 -7.70 -28.59
CA PRO A 607 6.83 -7.60 -27.37
C PRO A 607 6.09 -7.90 -26.06
N TYR A 608 4.76 -7.81 -26.03
CA TYR A 608 3.97 -8.17 -24.85
C TYR A 608 4.08 -9.64 -24.44
N ARG A 609 4.70 -10.49 -25.28
CA ARG A 609 5.08 -11.86 -24.92
C ARG A 609 6.27 -11.96 -23.97
N LEU A 610 7.04 -10.88 -23.83
CA LEU A 610 8.24 -10.85 -22.99
C LEU A 610 7.85 -10.63 -21.53
N SER A 611 8.73 -11.08 -20.61
CA SER A 611 8.56 -10.81 -19.18
C SER A 611 8.88 -9.34 -18.89
N LEU A 612 8.10 -8.69 -18.02
CA LEU A 612 8.42 -7.36 -17.51
C LEU A 612 9.74 -7.33 -16.71
N SER A 613 10.10 -8.46 -16.09
CA SER A 613 11.34 -8.59 -15.29
C SER A 613 12.55 -9.00 -16.13
N GLY A 614 12.36 -9.34 -17.39
CA GLY A 614 13.41 -9.86 -18.24
C GLY A 614 13.59 -11.37 -18.12
N GLU A 615 14.65 -11.86 -18.77
CA GLU A 615 15.15 -13.23 -18.66
C GLU A 615 16.60 -13.19 -18.13
N VAL A 616 17.06 -14.26 -17.47
CA VAL A 616 18.38 -14.28 -16.82
C VAL A 616 19.48 -13.83 -17.78
N ALA A 617 19.57 -14.45 -18.96
CA ALA A 617 20.62 -14.14 -19.93
C ALA A 617 20.59 -12.70 -20.45
N SER A 618 19.39 -12.13 -20.66
CA SER A 618 19.27 -10.74 -21.12
C SER A 618 19.63 -9.76 -20.01
N VAL A 619 19.22 -10.03 -18.76
CA VAL A 619 19.51 -9.16 -17.62
C VAL A 619 21.01 -9.19 -17.28
N GLU A 620 21.68 -10.34 -17.33
CA GLU A 620 23.14 -10.45 -17.12
C GLU A 620 23.95 -9.63 -18.12
N ALA A 621 23.44 -9.43 -19.32
CA ALA A 621 24.11 -8.67 -20.38
C ALA A 621 23.92 -7.14 -20.25
N LEU A 622 23.10 -6.65 -19.32
CA LEU A 622 22.84 -5.22 -19.16
C LEU A 622 24.01 -4.52 -18.46
N THR A 623 24.51 -3.46 -19.05
CA THR A 623 25.60 -2.62 -18.52
C THR A 623 25.17 -1.17 -18.33
N PRO A 624 25.93 -0.35 -17.60
CA PRO A 624 25.64 1.10 -17.49
C PRO A 624 25.54 1.79 -18.86
N GLU A 625 26.34 1.37 -19.84
CA GLU A 625 26.33 1.93 -21.22
C GLU A 625 25.01 1.61 -21.92
N VAL A 626 24.50 0.38 -21.77
CA VAL A 626 23.20 -0.03 -22.31
C VAL A 626 22.09 0.82 -21.68
N LEU A 627 22.13 1.05 -20.35
CA LEU A 627 21.15 1.89 -19.67
C LEU A 627 21.21 3.36 -20.11
N ARG A 628 22.43 3.91 -20.26
CA ARG A 628 22.61 5.29 -20.80
C ARG A 628 22.05 5.41 -22.22
N ALA A 629 22.32 4.42 -23.07
CA ALA A 629 21.79 4.41 -24.44
C ALA A 629 20.26 4.27 -24.44
N TRP A 630 19.69 3.42 -23.56
CA TRP A 630 18.25 3.23 -23.42
C TRP A 630 17.56 4.49 -22.91
N HIS A 631 18.12 5.12 -21.87
CA HIS A 631 17.66 6.42 -21.39
C HIS A 631 17.68 7.47 -22.48
N ALA A 632 18.82 7.59 -23.19
CA ALA A 632 18.99 8.56 -24.27
C ALA A 632 18.02 8.36 -25.44
N ARG A 633 17.55 7.13 -25.67
CA ARG A 633 16.55 6.80 -26.70
C ARG A 633 15.14 7.21 -26.30
N LEU A 634 14.78 7.08 -25.03
CA LEU A 634 13.39 7.23 -24.58
C LEU A 634 13.14 8.60 -23.92
N PHE A 635 14.08 9.07 -23.10
CA PHE A 635 13.89 10.25 -22.24
C PHE A 635 14.48 11.51 -22.88
N ASP A 636 13.91 11.94 -23.98
CA ASP A 636 14.19 13.24 -24.59
C ASP A 636 13.00 14.19 -24.41
N PRO A 637 13.21 15.49 -24.11
CA PRO A 637 12.14 16.45 -23.95
C PRO A 637 11.13 16.49 -25.09
N SER A 638 11.54 16.21 -26.34
CA SER A 638 10.61 16.21 -27.47
C SER A 638 9.52 15.13 -27.43
N GLN A 639 9.73 14.05 -26.65
CA GLN A 639 8.76 12.96 -26.47
C GLN A 639 8.02 13.03 -25.13
N LEU A 640 8.31 14.03 -24.32
CA LEU A 640 7.84 14.14 -22.94
C LEU A 640 6.39 14.62 -22.88
N THR A 641 5.58 13.94 -22.08
CA THR A 641 4.36 14.50 -21.49
C THR A 641 4.62 14.69 -20.00
N LEU A 642 4.61 15.96 -19.56
CA LEU A 642 4.86 16.37 -18.19
C LEU A 642 3.56 16.90 -17.57
N ALA A 643 3.09 16.28 -16.48
CA ALA A 643 1.95 16.79 -15.70
C ALA A 643 2.44 17.25 -14.32
N VAL A 644 1.99 18.43 -13.92
CA VAL A 644 2.21 19.01 -12.59
C VAL A 644 0.85 19.35 -11.98
N VAL A 645 0.54 18.73 -10.85
CA VAL A 645 -0.75 18.90 -10.17
C VAL A 645 -0.51 19.19 -8.69
N GLY A 646 -1.17 20.18 -8.15
CA GLY A 646 -1.09 20.51 -6.73
C GLY A 646 -1.05 21.99 -6.41
N ASP A 647 -0.58 22.31 -5.21
CA ASP A 647 -0.42 23.69 -4.74
C ASP A 647 0.82 24.34 -5.35
N VAL A 648 0.68 24.76 -6.59
CA VAL A 648 1.70 25.43 -7.40
C VAL A 648 1.14 26.69 -8.05
N ASP A 649 2.02 27.57 -8.49
CA ASP A 649 1.69 28.69 -9.39
C ASP A 649 1.97 28.28 -10.84
N THR A 650 0.97 28.38 -11.70
CA THR A 650 1.07 27.96 -13.10
C THR A 650 2.21 28.67 -13.84
N LYS A 651 2.44 29.95 -13.58
CA LYS A 651 3.51 30.71 -14.24
C LYS A 651 4.88 30.20 -13.80
N ALA A 652 5.06 29.95 -12.51
CA ALA A 652 6.31 29.39 -11.99
C ALA A 652 6.60 28.00 -12.58
N VAL A 653 5.55 27.16 -12.74
CA VAL A 653 5.68 25.86 -13.39
C VAL A 653 6.09 26.00 -14.87
N LEU A 654 5.48 26.92 -15.62
CA LEU A 654 5.81 27.18 -17.02
C LEU A 654 7.29 27.61 -17.17
N GLU A 655 7.74 28.55 -16.35
CA GLU A 655 9.13 29.03 -16.35
C GLU A 655 10.12 27.93 -15.99
N ALA A 656 9.84 27.11 -14.97
CA ALA A 656 10.69 26.01 -14.56
C ALA A 656 10.74 24.89 -15.64
N ALA A 657 9.60 24.55 -16.23
CA ALA A 657 9.52 23.55 -17.28
C ALA A 657 10.22 23.99 -18.57
N ASP A 658 10.12 25.27 -18.96
CA ASP A 658 10.84 25.80 -20.12
C ASP A 658 12.35 25.78 -19.90
N ARG A 659 12.84 26.19 -18.73
CA ARG A 659 14.27 26.08 -18.38
C ARG A 659 14.78 24.64 -18.43
N ALA A 660 14.00 23.68 -17.93
CA ALA A 660 14.45 22.31 -17.78
C ALA A 660 14.26 21.44 -19.02
N PHE A 661 13.19 21.68 -19.76
CA PHE A 661 12.71 20.82 -20.85
C PHE A 661 12.40 21.59 -22.15
N GLY A 662 12.61 22.90 -22.21
CA GLY A 662 12.33 23.74 -23.39
C GLY A 662 13.21 23.46 -24.59
N THR A 663 14.35 22.80 -24.40
CA THR A 663 15.29 22.48 -25.47
C THR A 663 15.44 20.98 -25.63
N SER A 664 15.15 20.46 -26.83
CA SER A 664 15.51 19.09 -27.18
C SER A 664 17.01 19.02 -27.47
N ARG A 665 17.68 18.05 -26.89
CA ARG A 665 19.13 17.84 -26.99
C ARG A 665 19.53 16.95 -28.16
N ARG A 666 18.58 16.25 -28.77
CA ARG A 666 18.84 15.22 -29.79
C ARG A 666 17.70 15.15 -30.80
N LYS A 667 18.03 14.73 -32.02
CA LYS A 667 17.03 14.27 -32.98
C LYS A 667 16.68 12.84 -32.62
N VAL A 668 15.60 12.64 -31.85
CA VAL A 668 15.16 11.31 -31.43
C VAL A 668 14.33 10.70 -32.56
N GLU A 669 14.65 9.47 -32.94
CA GLU A 669 13.78 8.69 -33.79
C GLU A 669 12.52 8.33 -32.98
N ALA A 670 11.36 8.60 -33.55
CA ALA A 670 10.11 8.15 -32.95
C ALA A 670 10.18 6.62 -32.72
N LEU A 671 9.68 6.17 -31.58
CA LEU A 671 9.53 4.73 -31.37
C LEU A 671 8.68 4.17 -32.52
N HIS A 672 9.30 3.27 -33.30
CA HIS A 672 8.62 2.68 -34.46
C HIS A 672 7.33 1.98 -34.02
N ASP A 673 6.36 1.97 -34.92
CA ASP A 673 5.16 1.13 -34.77
C ASP A 673 5.61 -0.33 -34.62
N VAL A 674 5.17 -0.94 -33.52
CA VAL A 674 5.41 -2.36 -33.29
C VAL A 674 4.52 -3.15 -34.23
N ALA A 675 5.10 -4.15 -34.89
CA ALA A 675 4.32 -5.02 -35.75
C ALA A 675 3.15 -5.65 -34.97
N PRO A 676 1.91 -5.59 -35.49
CA PRO A 676 0.76 -6.15 -34.79
C PRO A 676 0.93 -7.66 -34.62
N GLU A 677 0.40 -8.19 -33.53
CA GLU A 677 0.31 -9.64 -33.33
C GLU A 677 -0.55 -10.27 -34.46
N PRO A 678 -0.10 -11.36 -35.06
CA PRO A 678 -0.92 -12.10 -36.01
C PRO A 678 -2.24 -12.56 -35.38
N PRO A 679 -3.36 -12.59 -36.15
CA PRO A 679 -4.63 -13.08 -35.65
C PRO A 679 -4.52 -14.50 -35.09
N ILE A 680 -5.12 -14.74 -33.94
CA ILE A 680 -5.23 -16.09 -33.38
C ILE A 680 -6.27 -16.86 -34.22
N THR A 681 -5.85 -17.96 -34.80
CA THR A 681 -6.70 -18.78 -35.71
C THR A 681 -7.21 -20.07 -35.08
N ALA A 682 -6.66 -20.47 -33.92
CA ALA A 682 -7.05 -21.66 -33.20
C ALA A 682 -6.74 -21.52 -31.71
N ARG A 683 -7.39 -22.32 -30.89
CA ARG A 683 -7.13 -22.42 -29.44
C ARG A 683 -5.65 -22.69 -29.15
N ARG A 684 -5.11 -22.04 -28.14
CA ARG A 684 -3.73 -22.22 -27.66
C ARG A 684 -3.76 -22.75 -26.25
N GLU A 685 -2.88 -23.69 -25.94
CA GLU A 685 -2.73 -24.26 -24.60
C GLU A 685 -1.25 -24.34 -24.21
N ALA A 686 -0.95 -24.06 -22.94
CA ALA A 686 0.37 -24.30 -22.39
C ALA A 686 0.26 -24.79 -20.93
N ARG A 687 1.18 -25.68 -20.57
CA ARG A 687 1.28 -26.19 -19.19
C ARG A 687 2.72 -26.11 -18.73
N ARG A 688 2.89 -25.72 -17.46
CA ARG A 688 4.18 -25.81 -16.76
C ARG A 688 3.97 -26.56 -15.45
N VAL A 689 4.77 -27.61 -15.25
CA VAL A 689 4.74 -28.37 -14.00
C VAL A 689 5.59 -27.65 -12.94
N LEU A 690 4.98 -27.38 -11.80
CA LEU A 690 5.63 -26.89 -10.59
C LEU A 690 5.11 -27.69 -9.39
N ALA A 691 6.04 -28.11 -8.50
CA ALA A 691 5.68 -28.84 -7.29
C ALA A 691 5.01 -27.89 -6.26
N LYS A 692 3.73 -27.61 -6.46
CA LYS A 692 2.88 -26.75 -5.62
C LYS A 692 1.58 -27.48 -5.29
N ALA A 693 0.90 -27.08 -4.22
CA ALA A 693 -0.36 -27.70 -3.81
C ALA A 693 -1.54 -27.37 -4.74
N GLN A 694 -1.51 -26.22 -5.38
CA GLN A 694 -2.59 -25.72 -6.25
C GLN A 694 -2.15 -25.61 -7.71
N THR A 695 -3.12 -25.69 -8.63
CA THR A 695 -2.93 -25.33 -10.03
C THR A 695 -3.48 -23.91 -10.27
N HIS A 696 -2.65 -23.06 -10.83
CA HIS A 696 -2.98 -21.71 -11.26
C HIS A 696 -3.38 -21.75 -12.72
N LEU A 697 -4.59 -21.25 -13.01
CA LEU A 697 -5.22 -21.21 -14.31
C LEU A 697 -5.27 -19.78 -14.84
N VAL A 698 -5.00 -19.60 -16.12
CA VAL A 698 -5.31 -18.39 -16.87
C VAL A 698 -6.02 -18.79 -18.15
N LEU A 699 -7.26 -18.31 -18.31
CA LEU A 699 -8.04 -18.46 -19.53
C LEU A 699 -8.28 -17.06 -20.09
N GLY A 700 -7.87 -16.79 -21.33
CA GLY A 700 -8.03 -15.45 -21.86
C GLY A 700 -8.08 -15.36 -23.38
N PHE A 701 -8.28 -14.12 -23.84
CA PHE A 701 -8.54 -13.75 -25.22
C PHE A 701 -7.76 -12.48 -25.56
N PRO A 702 -7.50 -12.19 -26.86
CA PRO A 702 -7.00 -10.88 -27.28
C PRO A 702 -7.95 -9.76 -26.82
N GLY A 703 -7.38 -8.69 -26.27
CA GLY A 703 -8.11 -7.50 -25.81
C GLY A 703 -8.01 -6.34 -26.79
N GLY A 704 -8.24 -5.13 -26.28
CA GLY A 704 -8.28 -3.90 -27.05
C GLY A 704 -7.13 -2.95 -26.79
N ARG A 705 -7.15 -1.84 -27.52
CA ARG A 705 -6.32 -0.66 -27.32
C ARG A 705 -7.05 0.36 -26.45
N PHE A 706 -6.33 1.27 -25.84
CA PHE A 706 -6.92 2.40 -25.09
C PHE A 706 -7.91 3.26 -25.89
N THR A 707 -7.76 3.28 -27.22
CA THR A 707 -8.57 4.09 -28.13
C THR A 707 -9.78 3.36 -28.72
N ASP A 708 -9.95 2.07 -28.41
CA ASP A 708 -11.07 1.29 -28.98
C ASP A 708 -12.41 1.72 -28.35
N PRO A 709 -13.45 1.95 -29.14
CA PRO A 709 -14.76 2.46 -28.68
C PRO A 709 -15.50 1.47 -27.75
N TRP A 710 -15.15 0.19 -27.79
CA TRP A 710 -15.73 -0.88 -26.97
C TRP A 710 -14.96 -1.13 -25.65
N LEU A 711 -13.99 -0.27 -25.33
CA LEU A 711 -13.19 -0.40 -24.11
C LEU A 711 -14.06 -0.26 -22.85
N ARG A 712 -14.95 0.76 -22.81
CA ARG A 712 -15.83 0.97 -21.66
C ARG A 712 -16.81 -0.18 -21.41
N PRO A 713 -17.49 -0.72 -22.44
CA PRO A 713 -18.22 -1.98 -22.29
C PRO A 713 -17.38 -3.17 -21.78
N LEU A 714 -16.09 -3.27 -22.18
CA LEU A 714 -15.18 -4.30 -21.68
C LEU A 714 -14.86 -4.12 -20.20
N GLU A 715 -14.64 -2.89 -19.77
CA GLU A 715 -14.38 -2.54 -18.37
C GLU A 715 -15.59 -2.88 -17.47
N VAL A 716 -16.81 -2.58 -17.94
CA VAL A 716 -18.04 -2.98 -17.26
C VAL A 716 -18.20 -4.49 -17.23
N MET A 717 -17.97 -5.19 -18.35
CA MET A 717 -18.01 -6.66 -18.43
C MET A 717 -17.02 -7.31 -17.44
N THR A 718 -15.81 -6.78 -17.36
CA THR A 718 -14.78 -7.26 -16.44
C THR A 718 -15.21 -7.09 -14.98
N THR A 719 -15.84 -5.96 -14.66
CA THR A 719 -16.35 -5.66 -13.30
C THR A 719 -17.53 -6.56 -12.93
N LEU A 720 -18.43 -6.86 -13.85
CA LEU A 720 -19.53 -7.81 -13.64
C LEU A 720 -19.04 -9.22 -13.26
N LEU A 721 -17.87 -9.61 -13.76
CA LEU A 721 -17.26 -10.90 -13.49
C LEU A 721 -16.45 -10.93 -12.20
N SER A 722 -15.90 -9.78 -11.78
CA SER A 722 -14.91 -9.65 -10.70
C SER A 722 -15.50 -9.05 -9.43
N GLY A 723 -14.70 -9.05 -8.33
CA GLY A 723 -15.11 -8.57 -7.02
C GLY A 723 -15.92 -9.58 -6.22
N GLN A 724 -16.23 -9.26 -4.97
CA GLN A 724 -16.96 -10.18 -4.07
C GLN A 724 -18.42 -10.39 -4.50
N SER A 725 -18.99 -9.46 -5.21
CA SER A 725 -20.32 -9.56 -5.81
C SER A 725 -20.30 -9.98 -7.26
N GLY A 726 -19.13 -10.23 -7.85
CA GLY A 726 -18.96 -10.64 -9.23
C GLY A 726 -19.40 -12.08 -9.49
N ARG A 727 -19.86 -12.36 -10.72
CA ARG A 727 -20.40 -13.67 -11.10
C ARG A 727 -19.43 -14.83 -10.87
N LEU A 728 -18.14 -14.65 -11.21
CA LEU A 728 -17.14 -15.71 -11.02
C LEU A 728 -16.95 -16.04 -9.53
N PHE A 729 -16.89 -15.04 -8.69
CA PHE A 729 -16.73 -15.23 -7.27
C PHE A 729 -17.94 -15.94 -6.65
N MET A 730 -19.14 -15.43 -6.93
CA MET A 730 -20.39 -15.98 -6.41
C MET A 730 -20.65 -17.42 -6.86
N GLU A 731 -20.40 -17.71 -8.14
CA GLU A 731 -20.71 -19.03 -8.70
C GLU A 731 -19.62 -20.08 -8.41
N LEU A 732 -18.34 -19.71 -8.58
CA LEU A 732 -17.26 -20.69 -8.50
C LEU A 732 -16.65 -20.81 -7.11
N ARG A 733 -16.59 -19.73 -6.37
CA ARG A 733 -16.06 -19.75 -5.01
C ARG A 733 -17.15 -20.05 -3.98
N ASP A 734 -18.17 -19.19 -3.86
CA ASP A 734 -19.15 -19.28 -2.78
C ASP A 734 -20.09 -20.48 -2.95
N LYS A 735 -20.67 -20.68 -4.13
CA LYS A 735 -21.65 -21.76 -4.34
C LYS A 735 -20.99 -23.12 -4.59
N ARG A 736 -19.89 -23.17 -5.37
CA ARG A 736 -19.27 -24.44 -5.80
C ARG A 736 -17.99 -24.78 -5.06
N SER A 737 -17.47 -23.91 -4.20
CA SER A 737 -16.22 -24.08 -3.44
C SER A 737 -15.05 -24.58 -4.30
N MET A 738 -14.93 -24.03 -5.51
CA MET A 738 -13.92 -24.48 -6.47
C MET A 738 -12.59 -23.78 -6.31
N ALA A 739 -12.56 -22.58 -5.72
CA ALA A 739 -11.36 -21.76 -5.62
C ALA A 739 -11.38 -20.88 -4.38
N TYR A 740 -10.18 -20.54 -3.88
CA TYR A 740 -10.01 -19.46 -2.90
C TYR A 740 -10.11 -18.10 -3.59
N SER A 741 -9.56 -17.96 -4.79
CA SER A 741 -9.58 -16.71 -5.55
C SER A 741 -9.88 -16.97 -7.03
N VAL A 742 -10.76 -16.18 -7.59
CA VAL A 742 -11.08 -16.13 -9.02
C VAL A 742 -11.38 -14.69 -9.40
N SER A 743 -10.81 -14.23 -10.51
CA SER A 743 -11.04 -12.85 -10.99
C SER A 743 -10.89 -12.76 -12.51
N ALA A 744 -11.62 -11.84 -13.12
CA ALA A 744 -11.39 -11.39 -14.47
C ALA A 744 -10.59 -10.08 -14.46
N SER A 745 -9.78 -9.88 -15.47
CA SER A 745 -9.03 -8.64 -15.69
C SER A 745 -8.91 -8.36 -17.18
N SER A 746 -8.93 -7.08 -17.53
CA SER A 746 -8.54 -6.62 -18.87
C SER A 746 -7.27 -5.77 -18.74
N VAL A 747 -6.41 -5.92 -19.71
CA VAL A 747 -5.17 -5.15 -19.82
C VAL A 747 -5.15 -4.51 -21.19
N GLU A 748 -5.33 -3.23 -21.21
CA GLU A 748 -5.31 -2.42 -22.43
C GLU A 748 -3.91 -1.84 -22.65
N GLY A 749 -3.63 -1.46 -23.87
CA GLY A 749 -2.34 -0.86 -24.22
C GLY A 749 -2.45 0.14 -25.36
N VAL A 750 -1.30 0.69 -25.73
CA VAL A 750 -1.13 1.38 -27.02
C VAL A 750 -1.39 0.41 -28.17
N ASP A 751 -0.94 -0.82 -28.01
CA ASP A 751 -1.26 -1.96 -28.86
C ASP A 751 -2.31 -2.85 -28.16
N PRO A 752 -3.01 -3.73 -28.93
CA PRO A 752 -4.02 -4.59 -28.34
C PRO A 752 -3.47 -5.42 -27.19
N GLY A 753 -4.15 -5.38 -26.06
CA GLY A 753 -3.82 -6.15 -24.88
C GLY A 753 -4.55 -7.50 -24.80
N PHE A 754 -5.13 -7.82 -23.64
CA PHE A 754 -5.87 -9.08 -23.44
C PHE A 754 -6.96 -8.91 -22.39
N PHE A 755 -7.97 -9.79 -22.48
CA PHE A 755 -8.90 -10.09 -21.40
C PHE A 755 -8.59 -11.49 -20.87
N ALA A 756 -8.54 -11.67 -19.54
CA ALA A 756 -8.23 -12.95 -18.93
C ALA A 756 -8.98 -13.19 -17.63
N VAL A 757 -9.35 -14.45 -17.38
CA VAL A 757 -9.82 -14.96 -16.10
C VAL A 757 -8.68 -15.74 -15.46
N THR A 758 -8.38 -15.43 -14.20
CA THR A 758 -7.39 -16.14 -13.38
C THR A 758 -8.06 -16.87 -12.23
N MET A 759 -7.59 -18.06 -11.90
CA MET A 759 -8.13 -18.87 -10.80
C MET A 759 -7.04 -19.76 -10.22
N ALA A 760 -7.06 -19.96 -8.90
CA ALA A 760 -6.24 -20.97 -8.22
C ALA A 760 -7.14 -22.05 -7.63
N THR A 761 -6.90 -23.32 -7.97
CA THR A 761 -7.73 -24.45 -7.55
C THR A 761 -6.91 -25.72 -7.31
N SER A 762 -7.51 -26.71 -6.66
CA SER A 762 -6.89 -28.04 -6.54
C SER A 762 -6.78 -28.73 -7.90
N PRO A 763 -5.72 -29.53 -8.15
CA PRO A 763 -5.49 -30.16 -9.46
C PRO A 763 -6.66 -30.99 -9.97
N GLU A 764 -7.35 -31.71 -9.11
CA GLU A 764 -8.50 -32.55 -9.44
C GLU A 764 -9.74 -31.73 -9.86
N LYS A 765 -9.85 -30.46 -9.48
CA LYS A 765 -10.95 -29.56 -9.80
C LYS A 765 -10.73 -28.79 -11.10
N VAL A 766 -9.55 -28.85 -11.71
CA VAL A 766 -9.19 -28.06 -12.92
C VAL A 766 -10.20 -28.22 -14.06
N PRO A 767 -10.64 -29.42 -14.46
CA PRO A 767 -11.61 -29.55 -15.55
C PRO A 767 -12.95 -28.88 -15.24
N ALA A 768 -13.45 -29.05 -14.02
CA ALA A 768 -14.69 -28.43 -13.57
C ALA A 768 -14.58 -26.89 -13.45
N ALA A 769 -13.43 -26.39 -13.00
CA ALA A 769 -13.13 -24.97 -12.90
C ALA A 769 -13.14 -24.30 -14.28
N LEU A 770 -12.45 -24.86 -15.26
CA LEU A 770 -12.45 -24.36 -16.65
C LEU A 770 -13.84 -24.40 -17.28
N ALA A 771 -14.60 -25.47 -17.03
CA ALA A 771 -15.99 -25.57 -17.49
C ALA A 771 -16.87 -24.47 -16.87
N GLY A 772 -16.74 -24.24 -15.56
CA GLY A 772 -17.47 -23.19 -14.85
C GLY A 772 -17.12 -21.77 -15.32
N ILE A 773 -15.83 -21.49 -15.56
CA ILE A 773 -15.41 -20.22 -16.16
C ILE A 773 -16.08 -20.02 -17.53
N ARG A 774 -16.01 -21.01 -18.42
CA ARG A 774 -16.63 -20.92 -19.75
C ARG A 774 -18.15 -20.75 -19.66
N GLU A 775 -18.80 -21.44 -18.73
CA GLU A 775 -20.25 -21.31 -18.50
C GLU A 775 -20.63 -19.86 -18.16
N GLU A 776 -19.92 -19.21 -17.23
CA GLU A 776 -20.23 -17.82 -16.87
C GLU A 776 -19.91 -16.83 -18.00
N LEU A 777 -18.83 -17.03 -18.73
CA LEU A 777 -18.50 -16.23 -19.90
C LEU A 777 -19.51 -16.42 -21.03
N GLN A 778 -20.01 -17.65 -21.26
CA GLN A 778 -21.02 -17.94 -22.28
C GLN A 778 -22.36 -17.26 -21.97
N LYS A 779 -22.76 -17.19 -20.68
CA LYS A 779 -23.97 -16.48 -20.25
C LYS A 779 -23.96 -15.00 -20.67
N LEU A 780 -22.80 -14.33 -20.64
CA LEU A 780 -22.66 -12.94 -21.09
C LEU A 780 -22.88 -12.77 -22.61
N LYS A 781 -22.59 -13.81 -23.39
CA LYS A 781 -22.84 -13.82 -24.86
C LYS A 781 -24.31 -14.08 -25.19
N ASP A 782 -24.95 -14.97 -24.44
CA ASP A 782 -26.27 -15.50 -24.78
C ASP A 782 -27.41 -14.61 -24.24
N VAL A 783 -27.24 -14.06 -23.05
CA VAL A 783 -28.30 -13.32 -22.36
C VAL A 783 -27.81 -11.93 -21.97
N PRO A 784 -28.55 -10.87 -22.28
CA PRO A 784 -28.27 -9.54 -21.77
C PRO A 784 -28.18 -9.54 -20.23
N VAL A 785 -27.26 -8.77 -19.69
CA VAL A 785 -27.10 -8.66 -18.23
C VAL A 785 -28.31 -7.99 -17.59
N PRO A 786 -28.76 -8.42 -16.38
CA PRO A 786 -29.82 -7.74 -15.64
C PRO A 786 -29.42 -6.30 -15.30
N MET A 787 -30.40 -5.39 -15.34
CA MET A 787 -30.16 -3.97 -15.09
C MET A 787 -29.60 -3.67 -13.70
N ASP A 788 -29.97 -4.41 -12.70
CA ASP A 788 -29.44 -4.25 -11.33
C ASP A 788 -27.96 -4.62 -11.21
N GLU A 789 -27.52 -5.69 -11.91
CA GLU A 789 -26.10 -6.04 -12.01
C GLU A 789 -25.33 -4.98 -12.80
N LEU A 790 -25.85 -4.51 -13.92
CA LEU A 790 -25.24 -3.47 -14.73
C LEU A 790 -25.03 -2.19 -13.94
N VAL A 791 -26.08 -1.67 -13.33
CA VAL A 791 -26.04 -0.44 -12.53
C VAL A 791 -25.05 -0.56 -11.37
N ARG A 792 -24.99 -1.74 -10.73
CA ARG A 792 -23.98 -2.00 -9.67
C ARG A 792 -22.56 -1.86 -10.21
N ALA A 793 -22.24 -2.50 -11.34
CA ALA A 793 -20.91 -2.44 -11.94
C ALA A 793 -20.54 -1.01 -12.38
N GLN A 794 -21.48 -0.29 -12.99
CA GLN A 794 -21.31 1.12 -13.36
C GLN A 794 -20.99 2.00 -12.16
N ARG A 795 -21.79 1.91 -11.10
CA ARG A 795 -21.57 2.69 -9.86
C ARG A 795 -20.24 2.35 -9.20
N TYR A 796 -19.88 1.07 -9.16
CA TYR A 796 -18.59 0.64 -8.61
C TYR A 796 -17.42 1.28 -9.36
N LEU A 797 -17.42 1.26 -10.68
CA LEU A 797 -16.39 1.85 -11.51
C LEU A 797 -16.27 3.36 -11.30
N VAL A 798 -17.41 4.07 -11.33
CA VAL A 798 -17.44 5.52 -11.11
C VAL A 798 -16.97 5.88 -9.71
N GLY A 799 -17.42 5.16 -8.69
CA GLY A 799 -17.01 5.40 -7.30
C GLY A 799 -15.52 5.13 -7.08
N SER A 800 -15.01 4.02 -7.59
CA SER A 800 -13.58 3.67 -7.49
C SER A 800 -12.69 4.71 -8.17
N GLN A 801 -13.10 5.24 -9.33
CA GLN A 801 -12.39 6.33 -9.98
C GLN A 801 -12.38 7.60 -9.12
N GLN A 802 -13.53 7.99 -8.57
CA GLN A 802 -13.63 9.19 -7.73
C GLN A 802 -12.76 9.07 -6.46
N ILE A 803 -12.77 7.89 -5.83
CA ILE A 803 -11.91 7.58 -4.68
C ILE A 803 -10.43 7.65 -5.07
N GLY A 804 -10.06 7.05 -6.21
CA GLY A 804 -8.67 7.00 -6.69
C GLY A 804 -8.08 8.37 -7.04
N LEU A 805 -8.90 9.26 -7.61
CA LEU A 805 -8.46 10.60 -8.07
C LEU A 805 -8.38 11.66 -6.97
N GLN A 806 -8.50 11.32 -5.70
CA GLN A 806 -8.29 12.26 -4.61
C GLN A 806 -6.84 12.77 -4.55
N ARG A 807 -5.86 11.91 -4.86
CA ARG A 807 -4.43 12.24 -4.77
C ARG A 807 -3.92 13.02 -5.99
N ASN A 808 -3.11 14.03 -5.75
CA ASN A 808 -2.46 14.82 -6.82
C ASN A 808 -1.60 13.94 -7.73
N GLY A 809 -0.86 12.97 -7.15
CA GLY A 809 -0.06 12.02 -7.93
C GLY A 809 -0.89 11.13 -8.85
N ALA A 810 -2.07 10.70 -8.43
CA ALA A 810 -2.99 9.92 -9.27
C ALA A 810 -3.57 10.76 -10.41
N ARG A 811 -3.97 12.01 -10.13
CA ARG A 811 -4.43 12.97 -11.17
C ARG A 811 -3.32 13.26 -12.18
N ALA A 812 -2.10 13.54 -11.71
CA ALA A 812 -0.96 13.79 -12.58
C ALA A 812 -0.66 12.57 -13.48
N ALA A 813 -0.73 11.36 -12.93
CA ALA A 813 -0.53 10.12 -13.68
C ALA A 813 -1.60 9.92 -14.75
N THR A 814 -2.88 10.06 -14.40
CA THR A 814 -4.00 9.92 -15.33
C THR A 814 -3.90 10.95 -16.47
N MET A 815 -3.69 12.23 -16.14
CA MET A 815 -3.56 13.29 -17.13
C MET A 815 -2.37 13.07 -18.08
N ALA A 816 -1.20 12.70 -17.52
CA ALA A 816 0.00 12.47 -18.32
C ALA A 816 -0.16 11.27 -19.26
N LEU A 817 -0.69 10.16 -18.77
CA LEU A 817 -0.86 8.93 -19.57
C LEU A 817 -1.98 9.07 -20.60
N ASP A 818 -3.12 9.64 -20.24
CA ASP A 818 -4.22 9.89 -21.20
C ASP A 818 -3.77 10.82 -22.33
N SER A 819 -3.00 11.86 -22.01
CA SER A 819 -2.40 12.75 -23.02
C SER A 819 -1.36 12.04 -23.88
N LEU A 820 -0.44 11.26 -23.25
CA LEU A 820 0.62 10.50 -23.95
C LEU A 820 0.04 9.49 -24.94
N TYR A 821 -1.07 8.86 -24.58
CA TYR A 821 -1.76 7.86 -25.41
C TYR A 821 -2.76 8.47 -26.40
N GLY A 822 -2.83 9.80 -26.50
CA GLY A 822 -3.68 10.49 -27.47
C GLY A 822 -5.18 10.53 -27.11
N MET A 823 -5.55 10.20 -25.89
CA MET A 823 -6.93 10.17 -25.41
C MET A 823 -7.42 11.54 -24.89
N GLY A 824 -6.48 12.46 -24.68
CA GLY A 824 -6.73 13.78 -24.11
C GLY A 824 -6.66 13.83 -22.57
N PRO A 825 -6.01 14.88 -22.01
CA PRO A 825 -5.65 14.94 -20.60
C PRO A 825 -6.84 15.08 -19.62
N GLU A 826 -8.02 15.39 -20.12
CA GLU A 826 -9.23 15.55 -19.31
C GLU A 826 -10.28 14.44 -19.55
N ARG A 827 -9.92 13.33 -20.22
CA ARG A 827 -10.81 12.21 -20.48
C ARG A 827 -11.47 11.67 -19.20
N TYR A 828 -10.72 11.66 -18.10
CA TYR A 828 -11.21 11.16 -16.80
C TYR A 828 -12.45 11.90 -16.30
N ARG A 829 -12.70 13.15 -16.73
CA ARG A 829 -13.89 13.93 -16.33
C ARG A 829 -15.19 13.40 -16.93
N ARG A 830 -15.12 12.77 -18.11
CA ARG A 830 -16.27 12.19 -18.78
C ARG A 830 -16.46 10.71 -18.45
N TYR A 831 -15.61 10.16 -17.58
CA TYR A 831 -15.63 8.74 -17.26
C TYR A 831 -16.99 8.27 -16.73
N ALA A 832 -17.58 9.03 -15.80
CA ALA A 832 -18.88 8.71 -15.22
C ALA A 832 -19.97 8.68 -16.31
N GLU A 833 -20.01 9.68 -17.19
CA GLU A 833 -20.96 9.72 -18.32
C GLU A 833 -20.75 8.55 -19.28
N GLU A 834 -19.48 8.26 -19.62
CA GLU A 834 -19.12 7.15 -20.51
C GLU A 834 -19.53 5.80 -19.94
N ILE A 835 -19.35 5.57 -18.64
CA ILE A 835 -19.70 4.32 -17.95
C ILE A 835 -21.22 4.21 -17.74
N GLU A 836 -21.88 5.27 -17.30
CA GLU A 836 -23.34 5.28 -17.05
C GLU A 836 -24.17 5.15 -18.34
N ALA A 837 -23.60 5.51 -19.49
CA ALA A 837 -24.24 5.34 -20.79
C ALA A 837 -24.22 3.90 -21.34
N ILE A 838 -23.43 2.99 -20.77
CA ILE A 838 -23.32 1.59 -21.23
C ILE A 838 -24.63 0.84 -20.96
N THR A 839 -25.10 0.13 -21.98
CA THR A 839 -26.33 -0.67 -21.93
C THR A 839 -26.04 -2.17 -21.79
N PRO A 840 -27.04 -2.99 -21.42
CA PRO A 840 -26.90 -4.45 -21.45
C PRO A 840 -26.49 -4.98 -22.82
N ASP A 841 -26.97 -4.36 -23.90
CA ASP A 841 -26.65 -4.75 -25.29
C ASP A 841 -25.19 -4.45 -25.63
N ASP A 842 -24.61 -3.34 -25.12
CA ASP A 842 -23.19 -3.02 -25.30
C ASP A 842 -22.30 -4.06 -24.62
N VAL A 843 -22.66 -4.49 -23.40
CA VAL A 843 -21.96 -5.55 -22.67
C VAL A 843 -22.04 -6.88 -23.44
N GLN A 844 -23.22 -7.23 -23.95
CA GLN A 844 -23.38 -8.44 -24.73
C GLN A 844 -22.61 -8.36 -26.08
N ALA A 845 -22.60 -7.20 -26.72
CA ALA A 845 -21.86 -6.98 -27.96
C ALA A 845 -20.34 -7.15 -27.75
N VAL A 846 -19.78 -6.60 -26.69
CA VAL A 846 -18.34 -6.79 -26.39
C VAL A 846 -18.04 -8.22 -25.98
N ALA A 847 -18.93 -8.89 -25.23
CA ALA A 847 -18.77 -10.30 -24.89
C ALA A 847 -18.73 -11.19 -26.17
N ARG A 848 -19.64 -10.98 -27.14
CA ARG A 848 -19.63 -11.67 -28.42
C ARG A 848 -18.41 -11.36 -29.26
N ARG A 849 -17.86 -10.15 -29.18
CA ARG A 849 -16.66 -9.71 -29.87
C ARG A 849 -15.40 -10.40 -29.39
N ILE A 850 -15.23 -10.49 -28.06
CA ILE A 850 -13.98 -10.93 -27.43
C ILE A 850 -13.97 -12.42 -27.13
N LEU A 851 -15.09 -12.98 -26.63
CA LEU A 851 -15.13 -14.32 -26.07
C LEU A 851 -15.34 -15.36 -27.20
N ASP A 852 -14.31 -15.59 -28.02
CA ASP A 852 -14.28 -16.65 -29.05
C ASP A 852 -13.53 -17.88 -28.50
N PHE A 853 -14.27 -18.87 -28.03
CA PHE A 853 -13.70 -20.06 -27.38
C PHE A 853 -12.93 -20.98 -28.37
N ASP A 854 -13.09 -20.83 -29.66
CA ASP A 854 -12.27 -21.52 -30.64
C ASP A 854 -10.87 -20.90 -30.76
N ARG A 855 -10.70 -19.71 -30.20
CA ARG A 855 -9.44 -18.93 -30.19
C ARG A 855 -8.98 -18.54 -28.78
N GLU A 856 -9.50 -19.22 -27.78
CA GLU A 856 -9.07 -18.97 -26.39
C GLU A 856 -7.62 -19.43 -26.16
N THR A 857 -6.95 -18.79 -25.22
CA THR A 857 -5.66 -19.23 -24.70
C THR A 857 -5.83 -19.69 -23.26
N VAL A 858 -5.44 -20.95 -22.99
CA VAL A 858 -5.54 -21.56 -21.66
C VAL A 858 -4.17 -21.96 -21.17
N VAL A 859 -3.84 -21.54 -19.96
CA VAL A 859 -2.56 -21.88 -19.32
C VAL A 859 -2.79 -22.48 -17.94
N GLN A 860 -1.98 -23.50 -17.62
CA GLN A 860 -1.99 -24.20 -16.36
C GLN A 860 -0.58 -24.26 -15.77
N VAL A 861 -0.44 -23.84 -14.52
CA VAL A 861 0.83 -23.94 -13.77
C VAL A 861 0.55 -24.58 -12.42
N GLY A 862 1.12 -25.72 -12.17
CA GLY A 862 0.90 -26.52 -10.98
C GLY A 862 1.43 -27.94 -11.14
N PRO A 863 1.05 -28.87 -10.27
CA PRO A 863 1.51 -30.25 -10.31
C PRO A 863 1.08 -31.03 -11.56
#